data_439afc85a327754abbe8e32418fa0c8f
#
_entry.id   439afc85a327754abbe8e32418fa0c8f
#
_cell.length_a   1.000
_cell.length_b   1.000
_cell.length_c   1.000
_cell.angle_alpha   90.00
_cell.angle_beta   90.00
_cell.angle_gamma   90.00
#
_symmetry.space_group_name_H-M   'P 1'
#
loop_
_entity.id
_entity.type
_entity.pdbx_description
1 polymer ?
#
loop_
_entity_poly.entity_id
_entity_poly.type
_entity_poly.pdbx_seq_one_letter_code
_entity_poly.pdbx_strand_id
1 'polypeptide(L)'
;MQLFALLTDVKHVGGNVGRTKVGEYLALQFNAEYVAKFLKRYDFYIAKFHAQAGPQSSEEAQERAKENIRRMRVICADINLEIDLEEKILLLSSMLNYIAKPEISYDEERFVDALADLLRIPPDDYWNIKTFTLESPASVVDKSRLLLINGRPEKVHPDVKHIYISKFGVSVWVLHIKCTNTFIFRYDGGRNLYLSGHKLDANKVYAMAPGGVINTSHVRPVYYGHIAEKFITKPDTGRIMYRAVDVEYKFTDTIVGIHKFSFLGKSGQLVGIMGGSGSGKSTLMNVLCGKLRPNQGKITINGYDLHSERKSLRGVIGYVPQDDMLNEELTVYENLWFNARLIFSNKSRQEKQMLVEKALLDFDLVEARDLKVGTPLNKVLSGGQRKRLNIALELMREPSILFVDEPTSGLSSSDSEKVMALLKRQVLKGKLVIINIHQPNSDIYKLLDKLLIIDQGGYIVYNGNPMNAIVYFKKKAHYVNPEERECYLCGNVKTGLPLRIIETRMVDPSGKLIRKRKVTPQEWYKAYCDEFEASFDWKQKKATIKEKLPDNLYSIPSRTSQFTTFVLRDALKKLKDTQYMLLNMLEVPILAFLLALATHYIGEAGIYTLQANSNLPTYLFMCVVVAIFVGLNTSAEEMFKDRKLLMREQFLNLSRSSYLNAKIVNLFALSTLHTAMLVCIGHWIMEIPLCHWLAHAVVLLTTFAFAIIFGLNISSGLKSAVSIYISIPLVIVPQLLFSGTMVDFDRLHPALANREYTPVIGDIMVSRWAYEALAVDEFTRNPYEERFFDAEVKKSAASYALGAWLPEMETINRQGGEEGRGELLLSEIGRVEAKLGVTLPDTLRVGMAYDAVRVERAIEYLKDVARDEFKAASGECDSIAEEAVRELGSADALAKLKHRSTNDALSRLAQAKDDFRQLAVYDDKIVRRRQPVYDMPDNTHGRAHLYAPVKRVGGLVVPTLVFNCLVIWIFVGVLYFTLYFDLLRRFLGYFENLKKSRLNKRLEKLRI
;
A
#
# COMPACT_ATOMS: atom_id res chain seq x y z
N MET A 1 13.68 -46.88 -2.78
CA MET A 1 13.92 -48.24 -3.29
C MET A 1 15.36 -48.66 -3.11
N GLN A 2 16.37 -47.85 -3.40
CA GLN A 2 17.79 -48.19 -3.19
C GLN A 2 18.12 -48.51 -1.72
N LEU A 3 17.67 -47.67 -0.77
CA LEU A 3 17.89 -47.91 0.66
C LEU A 3 17.21 -49.19 1.16
N PHE A 4 15.99 -49.46 0.72
CA PHE A 4 15.33 -50.72 1.04
C PHE A 4 16.07 -51.94 0.46
N ALA A 5 16.64 -51.84 -0.75
CA ALA A 5 17.43 -52.91 -1.34
C ALA A 5 18.74 -53.12 -0.57
N LEU A 6 19.43 -52.03 -0.13
CA LEU A 6 20.63 -52.14 0.70
C LEU A 6 20.35 -52.76 2.07
N LEU A 7 19.22 -52.35 2.70
CA LEU A 7 18.81 -52.92 3.99
C LEU A 7 18.45 -54.40 3.88
N THR A 8 17.86 -54.84 2.77
CA THR A 8 17.55 -56.23 2.52
C THR A 8 18.82 -57.09 2.41
N ASP A 9 19.92 -56.54 1.87
CA ASP A 9 21.23 -57.22 1.82
C ASP A 9 21.79 -57.49 3.22
N VAL A 10 21.71 -56.48 4.10
CA VAL A 10 22.15 -56.62 5.51
C VAL A 10 21.36 -57.71 6.25
N LYS A 11 20.09 -57.93 5.92
CA LYS A 11 19.22 -58.88 6.58
C LYS A 11 19.50 -60.34 6.24
N HIS A 12 20.20 -60.66 5.16
CA HIS A 12 20.31 -61.99 4.60
C HIS A 12 18.97 -62.73 4.39
N VAL A 13 17.87 -61.94 4.27
CA VAL A 13 16.52 -62.50 4.07
C VAL A 13 16.26 -62.67 2.58
N GLY A 14 15.86 -63.86 2.16
CA GLY A 14 15.54 -64.13 0.74
C GLY A 14 14.61 -63.05 0.15
N GLY A 15 14.94 -62.57 -1.05
CA GLY A 15 14.35 -61.39 -1.68
C GLY A 15 12.81 -61.32 -1.74
N ASN A 16 12.10 -62.45 -1.63
CA ASN A 16 10.63 -62.48 -1.65
C ASN A 16 9.97 -61.85 -0.40
N VAL A 17 10.53 -62.12 0.79
CA VAL A 17 9.94 -61.54 2.03
C VAL A 17 10.16 -60.04 2.08
N GLY A 18 11.35 -59.58 1.69
CA GLY A 18 11.65 -58.17 1.57
C GLY A 18 10.74 -57.44 0.55
N ARG A 19 10.55 -58.06 -0.60
CA ARG A 19 9.68 -57.58 -1.68
C ARG A 19 8.22 -57.43 -1.24
N THR A 20 7.69 -58.44 -0.51
CA THR A 20 6.31 -58.39 0.00
C THR A 20 6.12 -57.23 1.00
N LYS A 21 7.06 -57.03 1.95
CA LYS A 21 7.01 -55.95 2.93
C LYS A 21 7.13 -54.55 2.30
N VAL A 22 8.02 -54.41 1.30
CA VAL A 22 8.12 -53.14 0.53
C VAL A 22 6.83 -52.90 -0.26
N GLY A 23 6.24 -53.97 -0.84
CA GLY A 23 4.96 -53.90 -1.53
C GLY A 23 3.81 -53.45 -0.63
N GLU A 24 3.70 -53.97 0.58
CA GLU A 24 2.72 -53.54 1.58
C GLU A 24 2.89 -52.06 1.99
N TYR A 25 4.13 -51.65 2.19
CA TYR A 25 4.42 -50.22 2.52
C TYR A 25 4.02 -49.30 1.37
N LEU A 26 4.35 -49.65 0.12
CA LEU A 26 3.99 -48.87 -1.06
C LEU A 26 2.48 -48.84 -1.32
N ALA A 27 1.77 -49.94 -1.04
CA ALA A 27 0.32 -50.02 -1.20
C ALA A 27 -0.46 -49.07 -0.26
N LEU A 28 0.15 -48.62 0.85
CA LEU A 28 -0.41 -47.62 1.72
C LEU A 28 -0.40 -46.19 1.11
N GLN A 29 0.49 -45.96 0.13
CA GLN A 29 0.73 -44.61 -0.42
C GLN A 29 0.39 -44.48 -1.90
N PHE A 30 0.45 -45.59 -2.65
CA PHE A 30 0.34 -45.58 -4.11
C PHE A 30 -0.70 -46.60 -4.60
N ASN A 31 -1.25 -46.35 -5.79
CA ASN A 31 -2.14 -47.30 -6.46
C ASN A 31 -1.34 -48.52 -6.96
N ALA A 32 -2.05 -49.59 -7.32
CA ALA A 32 -1.45 -50.90 -7.73
C ALA A 32 -0.46 -50.74 -8.89
N GLU A 33 -0.68 -49.85 -9.84
CA GLU A 33 0.18 -49.61 -10.99
C GLU A 33 1.54 -49.03 -10.59
N TYR A 34 1.55 -47.99 -9.74
CA TYR A 34 2.78 -47.42 -9.23
C TYR A 34 3.52 -48.36 -8.29
N VAL A 35 2.79 -49.10 -7.45
CA VAL A 35 3.38 -50.16 -6.61
C VAL A 35 4.14 -51.17 -7.49
N ALA A 36 3.52 -51.67 -8.56
CA ALA A 36 4.19 -52.60 -9.48
C ALA A 36 5.44 -51.99 -10.15
N LYS A 37 5.39 -50.68 -10.50
CA LYS A 37 6.53 -49.97 -11.10
C LYS A 37 7.68 -49.78 -10.10
N PHE A 38 7.37 -49.42 -8.85
CA PHE A 38 8.39 -49.29 -7.82
C PHE A 38 8.97 -50.62 -7.37
N LEU A 39 8.17 -51.67 -7.32
CA LEU A 39 8.68 -53.03 -7.07
C LEU A 39 9.64 -53.53 -8.17
N LYS A 40 9.36 -53.24 -9.45
CA LYS A 40 10.32 -53.53 -10.54
C LYS A 40 11.65 -52.77 -10.33
N ARG A 41 11.61 -51.51 -9.87
CA ARG A 41 12.84 -50.78 -9.54
C ARG A 41 13.56 -51.38 -8.31
N TYR A 42 12.82 -51.82 -7.31
CA TYR A 42 13.37 -52.52 -6.16
C TYR A 42 14.07 -53.80 -6.60
N ASP A 43 13.40 -54.64 -7.41
CA ASP A 43 13.96 -55.90 -7.96
C ASP A 43 15.25 -55.63 -8.78
N PHE A 44 15.28 -54.54 -9.55
CA PHE A 44 16.49 -54.14 -10.28
C PHE A 44 17.65 -53.79 -9.33
N TYR A 45 17.39 -53.05 -8.24
CA TYR A 45 18.44 -52.72 -7.28
C TYR A 45 18.86 -53.92 -6.45
N ILE A 46 17.96 -54.84 -6.09
CA ILE A 46 18.28 -56.09 -5.48
C ILE A 46 19.25 -56.88 -6.40
N ALA A 47 18.89 -57.09 -7.66
CA ALA A 47 19.76 -57.76 -8.61
C ALA A 47 21.13 -57.07 -8.77
N LYS A 48 21.17 -55.76 -8.79
CA LYS A 48 22.40 -54.97 -8.92
C LYS A 48 23.31 -55.08 -7.68
N PHE A 49 22.73 -55.10 -6.49
CA PHE A 49 23.50 -55.09 -5.23
C PHE A 49 23.85 -56.52 -4.76
N HIS A 50 23.06 -57.55 -5.16
CA HIS A 50 23.24 -58.95 -4.79
C HIS A 50 23.86 -59.81 -5.91
N ALA A 51 24.30 -59.23 -7.01
CA ALA A 51 24.83 -60.01 -8.16
C ALA A 51 26.03 -60.91 -7.86
N GLN A 52 26.64 -60.85 -6.67
CA GLN A 52 27.81 -61.61 -6.24
C GLN A 52 27.58 -62.38 -4.92
N ALA A 53 26.34 -62.71 -4.56
CA ALA A 53 26.03 -63.39 -3.29
C ALA A 53 26.32 -64.90 -3.37
N GLY A 54 27.49 -65.33 -2.90
CA GLY A 54 27.86 -66.67 -2.56
C GLY A 54 28.21 -66.86 -1.10
N PRO A 55 28.46 -68.08 -0.57
CA PRO A 55 28.87 -68.23 0.83
C PRO A 55 30.21 -67.55 1.12
N GLN A 56 30.27 -66.69 2.14
CA GLN A 56 31.31 -65.72 2.34
C GLN A 56 32.17 -65.89 3.58
N SER A 57 33.44 -65.52 3.49
CA SER A 57 34.31 -65.31 4.61
C SER A 57 33.94 -64.10 5.45
N SER A 58 34.33 -64.07 6.74
CA SER A 58 34.07 -62.92 7.66
C SER A 58 34.65 -61.58 7.15
N GLU A 59 35.75 -61.60 6.40
CA GLU A 59 36.41 -60.44 5.83
C GLU A 59 35.62 -59.87 4.65
N GLU A 60 35.08 -60.70 3.76
CA GLU A 60 34.23 -60.27 2.66
C GLU A 60 32.92 -59.62 3.13
N ALA A 61 32.35 -60.15 4.24
CA ALA A 61 31.16 -59.54 4.86
C ALA A 61 31.44 -58.11 5.41
N GLN A 62 32.60 -57.91 6.01
CA GLN A 62 33.02 -56.55 6.52
C GLN A 62 33.28 -55.59 5.35
N GLU A 63 33.84 -56.01 4.26
CA GLU A 63 34.14 -55.21 3.09
C GLU A 63 32.85 -54.76 2.40
N ARG A 64 31.87 -55.66 2.29
CA ARG A 64 30.51 -55.32 1.81
C ARG A 64 29.81 -54.34 2.70
N ALA A 65 29.87 -54.49 4.02
CA ALA A 65 29.27 -53.50 4.94
C ALA A 65 29.87 -52.10 4.73
N LYS A 66 31.17 -52.01 4.51
CA LYS A 66 31.83 -50.74 4.17
C LYS A 66 31.34 -50.15 2.84
N GLU A 67 31.21 -50.99 1.81
CA GLU A 67 30.73 -50.57 0.50
C GLU A 67 29.26 -50.17 0.53
N ASN A 68 28.40 -50.86 1.29
CA ASN A 68 27.00 -50.50 1.49
C ASN A 68 26.87 -49.15 2.20
N ILE A 69 27.72 -48.84 3.19
CA ILE A 69 27.77 -47.51 3.84
C ILE A 69 28.23 -46.45 2.83
N ARG A 70 29.18 -46.73 1.96
CA ARG A 70 29.65 -45.83 0.91
C ARG A 70 28.54 -45.48 -0.07
N ARG A 71 27.78 -46.48 -0.55
CA ARG A 71 26.60 -46.32 -1.41
C ARG A 71 25.50 -45.50 -0.69
N MET A 72 25.22 -45.84 0.56
CA MET A 72 24.23 -45.12 1.38
C MET A 72 24.59 -43.64 1.52
N ARG A 73 25.90 -43.31 1.66
CA ARG A 73 26.35 -41.91 1.76
C ARG A 73 26.02 -41.12 0.49
N VAL A 74 26.21 -41.69 -0.68
CA VAL A 74 25.87 -41.06 -1.97
C VAL A 74 24.36 -40.82 -2.07
N ILE A 75 23.57 -41.87 -1.78
CA ILE A 75 22.09 -41.76 -1.82
C ILE A 75 21.57 -40.74 -0.83
N CYS A 76 22.13 -40.70 0.40
CA CYS A 76 21.71 -39.71 1.40
C CYS A 76 22.13 -38.28 1.05
N ALA A 77 23.22 -38.09 0.29
CA ALA A 77 23.61 -36.78 -0.19
C ALA A 77 22.55 -36.23 -1.16
N ASP A 78 22.09 -37.02 -2.11
CA ASP A 78 21.02 -36.66 -3.04
C ASP A 78 19.71 -36.43 -2.31
N ILE A 79 19.32 -37.27 -1.37
CA ILE A 79 18.14 -37.11 -0.51
C ILE A 79 18.21 -35.81 0.28
N ASN A 80 19.38 -35.43 0.78
CA ASN A 80 19.54 -34.22 1.57
C ASN A 80 19.35 -32.92 0.74
N LEU A 81 19.53 -32.98 -0.57
CA LEU A 81 19.31 -31.89 -1.51
C LEU A 81 17.84 -31.75 -1.92
N GLU A 82 17.12 -32.85 -2.05
CA GLU A 82 15.79 -32.89 -2.67
C GLU A 82 14.63 -32.96 -1.65
N ILE A 83 14.85 -33.52 -0.46
CA ILE A 83 13.80 -33.90 0.49
C ILE A 83 13.94 -33.08 1.80
N ASP A 84 12.83 -32.60 2.34
CA ASP A 84 12.81 -31.90 3.60
C ASP A 84 12.97 -32.81 4.85
N LEU A 85 13.17 -32.21 6.03
CA LEU A 85 13.41 -32.95 7.25
C LEU A 85 12.19 -33.80 7.68
N GLU A 86 10.97 -33.37 7.38
CA GLU A 86 9.74 -34.09 7.70
C GLU A 86 9.67 -35.41 6.88
N GLU A 87 9.94 -35.34 5.60
CA GLU A 87 9.97 -36.50 4.72
C GLU A 87 11.11 -37.48 5.05
N LYS A 88 12.28 -36.95 5.49
CA LYS A 88 13.39 -37.76 5.99
C LYS A 88 13.02 -38.58 7.23
N ILE A 89 12.27 -37.95 8.16
CA ILE A 89 11.76 -38.63 9.36
C ILE A 89 10.75 -39.73 8.99
N LEU A 90 9.86 -39.46 8.02
CA LEU A 90 8.93 -40.47 7.53
C LEU A 90 9.65 -41.66 6.87
N LEU A 91 10.70 -41.39 6.09
CA LEU A 91 11.55 -42.41 5.50
C LEU A 91 12.26 -43.23 6.59
N LEU A 92 12.86 -42.58 7.61
CA LEU A 92 13.49 -43.25 8.74
C LEU A 92 12.48 -44.12 9.51
N SER A 93 11.30 -43.59 9.83
CA SER A 93 10.24 -44.35 10.50
C SER A 93 9.80 -45.59 9.71
N SER A 94 9.76 -45.46 8.38
CA SER A 94 9.46 -46.61 7.47
C SER A 94 10.55 -47.66 7.47
N MET A 95 11.82 -47.25 7.52
CA MET A 95 12.96 -48.19 7.64
C MET A 95 12.97 -48.87 9.00
N LEU A 96 12.69 -48.17 10.07
CA LEU A 96 12.54 -48.73 11.42
C LEU A 96 11.38 -49.75 11.47
N ASN A 97 10.23 -49.44 10.90
CA ASN A 97 9.10 -50.39 10.80
C ASN A 97 9.48 -51.64 9.97
N TYR A 98 10.32 -51.47 8.96
CA TYR A 98 10.76 -52.60 8.12
C TYR A 98 11.64 -53.57 8.90
N ILE A 99 12.51 -53.10 9.82
CA ILE A 99 13.38 -53.93 10.69
C ILE A 99 12.70 -54.42 11.97
N ALA A 100 11.54 -53.84 12.35
CA ALA A 100 10.83 -54.16 13.59
C ALA A 100 10.43 -55.65 13.61
N LYS A 101 11.14 -56.48 14.43
CA LYS A 101 10.98 -57.92 14.64
C LYS A 101 11.31 -58.22 16.12
N PRO A 102 10.93 -59.41 16.60
CA PRO A 102 11.35 -59.88 17.94
C PRO A 102 12.86 -59.87 18.18
N GLU A 103 13.64 -60.23 17.14
CA GLU A 103 15.11 -60.21 17.19
C GLU A 103 15.64 -59.36 16.04
N ILE A 104 16.34 -58.29 16.39
CA ILE A 104 16.95 -57.33 15.43
C ILE A 104 18.44 -57.64 15.38
N SER A 105 18.99 -57.82 14.15
CA SER A 105 20.41 -58.04 13.95
C SER A 105 21.21 -56.78 14.28
N TYR A 106 22.39 -56.91 14.86
CA TYR A 106 23.34 -55.84 15.14
C TYR A 106 23.68 -55.00 13.89
N ASP A 107 23.77 -55.65 12.73
CA ASP A 107 24.05 -54.97 11.45
C ASP A 107 22.88 -54.13 10.97
N GLU A 108 21.62 -54.57 11.17
CA GLU A 108 20.43 -53.81 10.88
C GLU A 108 20.34 -52.53 11.70
N GLU A 109 20.68 -52.68 12.97
CA GLU A 109 20.68 -51.53 13.89
C GLU A 109 21.75 -50.49 13.54
N ARG A 110 22.98 -50.93 13.25
CA ARG A 110 24.07 -50.08 12.77
C ARG A 110 23.76 -49.39 11.44
N PHE A 111 23.06 -50.06 10.54
CA PHE A 111 22.65 -49.49 9.28
C PHE A 111 21.70 -48.30 9.49
N VAL A 112 20.70 -48.43 10.34
CA VAL A 112 19.72 -47.41 10.59
C VAL A 112 20.33 -46.23 11.43
N ASP A 113 21.25 -46.55 12.37
CA ASP A 113 22.01 -45.53 13.10
C ASP A 113 22.84 -44.65 12.13
N ALA A 114 23.58 -45.28 11.21
CA ALA A 114 24.34 -44.59 10.17
C ALA A 114 23.43 -43.84 9.18
N LEU A 115 22.27 -44.36 8.87
CA LEU A 115 21.29 -43.68 8.01
C LEU A 115 20.76 -42.37 8.66
N ALA A 116 20.45 -42.42 9.96
CA ALA A 116 19.96 -41.27 10.68
C ALA A 116 20.98 -40.13 10.72
N ASP A 117 22.26 -40.49 10.96
CA ASP A 117 23.38 -39.52 10.94
C ASP A 117 23.57 -38.90 9.54
N LEU A 118 23.56 -39.71 8.50
CA LEU A 118 23.71 -39.27 7.10
C LEU A 118 22.53 -38.39 6.63
N LEU A 119 21.32 -38.64 7.10
CA LEU A 119 20.13 -37.83 6.85
C LEU A 119 20.09 -36.56 7.68
N ARG A 120 21.05 -36.36 8.63
CA ARG A 120 21.15 -35.21 9.56
C ARG A 120 19.92 -35.03 10.44
N ILE A 121 19.37 -36.17 10.91
CA ILE A 121 18.24 -36.14 11.85
C ILE A 121 18.80 -35.83 13.25
N PRO A 122 18.19 -34.90 14.04
CA PRO A 122 18.65 -34.58 15.40
C PRO A 122 18.70 -35.82 16.27
N PRO A 123 19.82 -36.08 17.01
CA PRO A 123 20.00 -37.29 17.82
C PRO A 123 18.87 -37.55 18.79
N ASP A 124 18.41 -36.50 19.51
CA ASP A 124 17.31 -36.63 20.49
C ASP A 124 15.99 -37.11 19.83
N ASP A 125 15.68 -36.64 18.64
CA ASP A 125 14.48 -37.08 17.92
C ASP A 125 14.69 -38.51 17.35
N TYR A 126 15.89 -38.79 16.85
CA TYR A 126 16.24 -40.12 16.37
C TYR A 126 16.06 -41.19 17.47
N TRP A 127 16.67 -41.02 18.65
CA TRP A 127 16.56 -41.95 19.76
C TRP A 127 15.13 -42.16 20.23
N ASN A 128 14.33 -41.10 20.30
CA ASN A 128 12.93 -41.24 20.68
C ASN A 128 12.11 -41.99 19.64
N ILE A 129 12.37 -41.77 18.32
CA ILE A 129 11.69 -42.49 17.21
C ILE A 129 12.10 -43.96 17.23
N LYS A 130 13.40 -44.28 17.39
CA LYS A 130 13.95 -45.62 17.47
C LYS A 130 13.32 -46.41 18.60
N THR A 131 13.40 -45.91 19.85
CA THR A 131 12.81 -46.55 21.03
C THR A 131 11.28 -46.70 20.88
N PHE A 132 10.58 -45.69 20.41
CA PHE A 132 9.12 -45.75 20.16
C PHE A 132 8.72 -46.82 19.16
N THR A 133 9.56 -47.09 18.13
CA THR A 133 9.26 -48.01 17.04
C THR A 133 9.67 -49.42 17.39
N LEU A 134 10.88 -49.63 17.92
CA LEU A 134 11.47 -50.96 18.10
C LEU A 134 11.18 -51.55 19.50
N GLU A 135 11.00 -50.70 20.51
CA GLU A 135 10.73 -51.15 21.89
C GLU A 135 9.26 -50.84 22.26
N SER A 136 9.03 -50.67 23.57
CA SER A 136 7.74 -50.20 24.10
C SER A 136 7.63 -48.67 23.99
N PRO A 137 6.52 -48.10 23.53
CA PRO A 137 6.29 -46.69 23.60
C PRO A 137 6.52 -46.06 25.00
N ALA A 138 6.27 -46.88 26.03
CA ALA A 138 6.50 -46.46 27.41
C ALA A 138 7.97 -46.33 27.78
N SER A 139 8.93 -46.91 27.02
CA SER A 139 10.37 -46.80 27.25
C SER A 139 11.01 -45.51 26.78
N VAL A 140 10.31 -44.69 25.98
CA VAL A 140 10.81 -43.38 25.53
C VAL A 140 11.21 -42.52 26.71
N VAL A 141 12.42 -41.97 26.68
CA VAL A 141 13.02 -41.23 27.79
C VAL A 141 12.26 -39.95 28.11
N ASP A 142 11.99 -39.12 27.11
CA ASP A 142 11.24 -37.86 27.26
C ASP A 142 9.73 -38.12 27.25
N LYS A 143 9.16 -38.41 28.43
CA LYS A 143 7.74 -38.69 28.63
C LYS A 143 6.84 -37.52 28.23
N SER A 144 7.35 -36.29 28.25
CA SER A 144 6.60 -35.09 27.88
C SER A 144 6.21 -35.07 26.40
N ARG A 145 6.89 -35.85 25.55
CA ARG A 145 6.62 -36.05 24.12
C ARG A 145 5.57 -37.12 23.84
N LEU A 146 5.12 -37.86 24.86
CA LEU A 146 4.17 -38.94 24.69
C LEU A 146 2.74 -38.48 25.02
N LEU A 147 1.79 -39.04 24.26
CA LEU A 147 0.36 -38.96 24.53
C LEU A 147 -0.24 -40.37 24.43
N LEU A 148 -0.99 -40.74 25.47
CA LEU A 148 -1.79 -41.96 25.47
C LEU A 148 -3.27 -41.65 25.26
N ILE A 149 -3.90 -42.38 24.34
CA ILE A 149 -5.33 -42.30 24.06
C ILE A 149 -5.92 -43.66 24.39
N ASN A 150 -6.79 -43.74 25.36
CA ASN A 150 -7.41 -45.01 25.77
C ASN A 150 -8.80 -44.80 26.39
N GLY A 151 -9.45 -45.88 26.77
CA GLY A 151 -10.73 -45.94 27.47
C GLY A 151 -10.63 -45.97 28.99
N ARG A 152 -9.50 -45.72 29.58
CA ARG A 152 -9.31 -45.67 31.05
C ARG A 152 -9.15 -44.22 31.51
N PRO A 153 -9.85 -43.78 32.58
CA PRO A 153 -9.76 -42.39 33.00
C PRO A 153 -8.42 -42.08 33.77
N GLU A 154 -7.70 -43.09 34.23
CA GLU A 154 -6.46 -42.93 34.99
C GLU A 154 -5.26 -42.66 34.07
N LYS A 155 -4.37 -41.73 34.49
CA LYS A 155 -3.11 -41.47 33.78
C LYS A 155 -2.08 -42.53 34.13
N VAL A 156 -1.41 -43.08 33.14
CA VAL A 156 -0.35 -44.08 33.31
C VAL A 156 0.90 -43.46 33.94
N HIS A 157 1.21 -42.18 33.63
CA HIS A 157 2.35 -41.43 34.17
C HIS A 157 2.02 -39.96 34.23
N PRO A 158 2.50 -39.20 35.26
CA PRO A 158 2.19 -37.77 35.41
C PRO A 158 2.58 -36.91 34.19
N ASP A 159 3.74 -37.21 33.59
CA ASP A 159 4.29 -36.44 32.48
C ASP A 159 3.74 -36.84 31.11
N VAL A 160 3.14 -38.04 31.00
CA VAL A 160 2.49 -38.54 29.77
C VAL A 160 1.14 -37.82 29.61
N LYS A 161 0.94 -37.17 28.47
CA LYS A 161 -0.33 -36.53 28.13
C LYS A 161 -1.41 -37.60 27.94
N HIS A 162 -2.66 -37.29 28.22
CA HIS A 162 -3.73 -38.27 28.18
C HIS A 162 -5.00 -37.72 27.51
N ILE A 163 -5.62 -38.53 26.66
CA ILE A 163 -6.97 -38.32 26.11
C ILE A 163 -7.80 -39.55 26.49
N TYR A 164 -8.81 -39.31 27.35
CA TYR A 164 -9.79 -40.31 27.72
C TYR A 164 -10.95 -40.35 26.73
N ILE A 165 -11.28 -41.53 26.20
CA ILE A 165 -12.44 -41.73 25.33
C ILE A 165 -13.20 -42.98 25.82
N SER A 166 -14.39 -42.78 26.38
CA SER A 166 -15.24 -43.86 26.86
C SER A 166 -15.46 -44.91 25.77
N LYS A 167 -15.32 -46.21 26.13
CA LYS A 167 -15.52 -47.38 25.22
C LYS A 167 -14.53 -47.46 24.05
N PHE A 168 -13.36 -46.79 24.10
CA PHE A 168 -12.40 -46.84 23.00
C PHE A 168 -11.82 -48.22 22.70
N GLY A 169 -11.60 -49.02 23.72
CA GLY A 169 -11.27 -50.47 23.62
C GLY A 169 -9.91 -50.80 23.00
N VAL A 170 -9.07 -49.81 22.72
CA VAL A 170 -7.69 -49.89 22.25
C VAL A 170 -6.86 -48.84 22.96
N SER A 171 -5.53 -49.05 23.02
CA SER A 171 -4.58 -48.03 23.49
C SER A 171 -3.77 -47.54 22.31
N VAL A 172 -3.79 -46.19 22.09
CA VAL A 172 -3.00 -45.55 21.02
C VAL A 172 -1.98 -44.64 21.69
N TRP A 173 -0.70 -44.95 21.41
CA TRP A 173 0.42 -44.12 21.80
C TRP A 173 0.81 -43.20 20.69
N VAL A 174 1.04 -41.91 21.01
CA VAL A 174 1.47 -40.88 20.08
C VAL A 174 2.77 -40.29 20.56
N LEU A 175 3.76 -40.20 19.65
CA LEU A 175 5.03 -39.51 19.89
C LEU A 175 5.07 -38.20 19.09
N HIS A 176 5.40 -37.11 19.77
CA HIS A 176 5.63 -35.79 19.16
C HIS A 176 7.10 -35.59 18.84
N ILE A 177 7.40 -35.37 17.56
CA ILE A 177 8.73 -35.08 17.03
C ILE A 177 8.93 -33.55 17.01
N LYS A 178 9.81 -33.04 17.85
CA LYS A 178 9.95 -31.58 18.08
C LYS A 178 10.54 -30.83 16.89
N CYS A 179 11.51 -31.40 16.18
CA CYS A 179 12.22 -30.71 15.10
C CYS A 179 11.31 -30.37 13.91
N THR A 180 10.32 -31.19 13.62
CA THR A 180 9.36 -31.00 12.51
C THR A 180 7.95 -30.72 12.98
N ASN A 181 7.69 -30.83 14.30
CA ASN A 181 6.37 -30.73 14.91
C ASN A 181 5.35 -31.71 14.32
N THR A 182 5.81 -32.92 13.97
CA THR A 182 5.00 -34.01 13.43
C THR A 182 4.65 -35.02 14.52
N PHE A 183 3.62 -35.83 14.26
CA PHE A 183 3.17 -36.87 15.18
C PHE A 183 3.26 -38.22 14.51
N ILE A 184 3.88 -39.17 15.20
CA ILE A 184 3.78 -40.59 14.82
C ILE A 184 3.02 -41.33 15.90
N PHE A 185 2.28 -42.35 15.56
CA PHE A 185 1.52 -43.14 16.52
C PHE A 185 1.57 -44.63 16.26
N ARG A 186 1.32 -45.41 17.31
CA ARG A 186 1.27 -46.86 17.33
C ARG A 186 0.12 -47.29 18.23
N TYR A 187 -0.55 -48.42 17.90
CA TYR A 187 -1.60 -48.95 18.76
C TYR A 187 -1.40 -50.40 19.08
N ASP A 188 -1.92 -50.88 20.21
CA ASP A 188 -1.62 -52.19 20.79
C ASP A 188 -2.49 -53.33 20.24
N GLY A 189 -3.40 -53.08 19.31
CA GLY A 189 -4.35 -54.06 18.82
C GLY A 189 -5.65 -54.12 19.62
N GLY A 190 -6.37 -55.21 19.53
CA GLY A 190 -7.64 -55.44 20.25
C GLY A 190 -8.89 -55.15 19.45
N ARG A 191 -8.93 -54.06 18.66
CA ARG A 191 -10.00 -53.72 17.71
C ARG A 191 -9.44 -53.17 16.41
N ASN A 192 -10.20 -53.22 15.32
CA ASN A 192 -9.79 -52.58 14.08
C ASN A 192 -9.74 -51.07 14.23
N LEU A 193 -8.60 -50.50 13.93
CA LEU A 193 -8.37 -49.05 13.89
C LEU A 193 -8.16 -48.62 12.46
N TYR A 194 -8.68 -47.43 12.11
CA TYR A 194 -8.58 -46.87 10.77
C TYR A 194 -7.96 -45.48 10.85
N LEU A 195 -7.04 -45.17 9.93
CA LEU A 195 -6.50 -43.83 9.71
C LEU A 195 -7.07 -43.32 8.40
N SER A 196 -7.92 -42.27 8.48
CA SER A 196 -8.55 -41.68 7.28
C SER A 196 -9.19 -42.70 6.33
N GLY A 197 -9.80 -43.79 6.88
CA GLY A 197 -10.47 -44.87 6.15
C GLY A 197 -9.59 -46.08 5.84
N HIS A 198 -8.28 -46.03 6.01
CA HIS A 198 -7.37 -47.19 5.82
C HIS A 198 -7.23 -47.97 7.10
N LYS A 199 -7.41 -49.32 7.02
CA LYS A 199 -7.22 -50.20 8.16
C LYS A 199 -5.74 -50.25 8.55
N LEU A 200 -5.47 -50.14 9.85
CA LEU A 200 -4.13 -50.16 10.42
C LEU A 200 -3.79 -51.53 11.00
N ASP A 201 -2.51 -51.90 10.94
CA ASP A 201 -1.95 -53.08 11.60
C ASP A 201 -1.49 -52.73 13.02
N ALA A 202 -1.74 -53.63 13.96
CA ALA A 202 -1.29 -53.49 15.32
C ALA A 202 0.25 -53.47 15.40
N ASN A 203 0.79 -52.74 16.35
CA ASN A 203 2.22 -52.59 16.65
C ASN A 203 3.10 -51.99 15.53
N LYS A 204 2.51 -51.53 14.40
CA LYS A 204 3.23 -50.70 13.43
C LYS A 204 3.09 -49.18 13.77
N VAL A 205 4.13 -48.43 13.44
CA VAL A 205 4.15 -47.00 13.60
C VAL A 205 3.66 -46.32 12.31
N TYR A 206 2.73 -45.39 12.49
CA TYR A 206 2.13 -44.58 11.41
C TYR A 206 2.33 -43.09 11.66
N ALA A 207 2.49 -42.31 10.60
CA ALA A 207 2.50 -40.85 10.70
C ALA A 207 1.08 -40.33 10.67
N MET A 208 0.84 -39.30 11.49
CA MET A 208 -0.42 -38.59 11.53
C MET A 208 -0.29 -37.31 10.74
N ALA A 209 -0.75 -37.31 9.51
CA ALA A 209 -0.78 -36.10 8.68
C ALA A 209 -1.76 -35.05 9.23
N PRO A 210 -1.54 -33.75 8.99
CA PRO A 210 -2.52 -32.71 9.29
C PRO A 210 -3.88 -33.03 8.63
N GLY A 211 -4.98 -33.00 9.41
CA GLY A 211 -6.31 -33.42 8.95
C GLY A 211 -6.61 -34.90 9.10
N GLY A 212 -5.63 -35.72 9.48
CA GLY A 212 -5.82 -37.14 9.72
C GLY A 212 -6.82 -37.42 10.86
N VAL A 213 -7.52 -38.56 10.73
CA VAL A 213 -8.55 -38.97 11.70
C VAL A 213 -8.33 -40.44 12.06
N ILE A 214 -8.18 -40.74 13.34
CA ILE A 214 -8.14 -42.09 13.88
C ILE A 214 -9.55 -42.53 14.26
N ASN A 215 -10.07 -43.55 13.60
CA ASN A 215 -11.42 -44.06 13.76
C ASN A 215 -11.44 -45.51 14.24
N THR A 216 -12.45 -45.82 15.07
CA THR A 216 -12.84 -47.21 15.35
C THR A 216 -14.39 -47.30 15.36
N SER A 217 -14.96 -48.47 15.11
CA SER A 217 -16.41 -48.64 15.03
C SER A 217 -17.11 -48.22 16.34
N HIS A 218 -18.13 -47.40 16.20
CA HIS A 218 -19.06 -46.97 17.28
C HIS A 218 -18.47 -46.09 18.40
N VAL A 219 -17.27 -45.44 18.19
CA VAL A 219 -16.63 -44.59 19.19
C VAL A 219 -16.27 -43.23 18.59
N ARG A 220 -16.17 -42.21 19.41
CA ARG A 220 -15.81 -40.86 18.98
C ARG A 220 -14.44 -40.85 18.27
N PRO A 221 -14.36 -40.32 17.05
CA PRO A 221 -13.09 -40.21 16.31
C PRO A 221 -12.09 -39.30 17.01
N VAL A 222 -10.78 -39.58 16.82
CA VAL A 222 -9.69 -38.73 17.28
C VAL A 222 -9.11 -37.98 16.10
N TYR A 223 -9.23 -36.67 16.12
CA TYR A 223 -8.72 -35.80 15.08
C TYR A 223 -7.30 -35.31 15.39
N TYR A 224 -6.53 -35.03 14.35
CA TYR A 224 -5.21 -34.40 14.46
C TYR A 224 -5.19 -33.21 15.43
N GLY A 225 -6.22 -32.33 15.36
CA GLY A 225 -6.33 -31.18 16.25
C GLY A 225 -6.40 -31.52 17.73
N HIS A 226 -7.08 -32.63 18.12
CA HIS A 226 -7.16 -33.09 19.52
C HIS A 226 -5.78 -33.53 20.05
N ILE A 227 -4.98 -34.17 19.18
CA ILE A 227 -3.63 -34.61 19.54
C ILE A 227 -2.73 -33.38 19.65
N ALA A 228 -2.73 -32.53 18.63
CA ALA A 228 -1.90 -31.35 18.56
C ALA A 228 -2.15 -30.37 19.75
N GLU A 229 -3.43 -30.19 20.15
CA GLU A 229 -3.80 -29.35 21.30
C GLU A 229 -3.11 -29.78 22.61
N LYS A 230 -2.88 -31.08 22.79
CA LYS A 230 -2.19 -31.60 23.99
C LYS A 230 -0.68 -31.31 24.01
N PHE A 231 -0.08 -31.12 22.82
CA PHE A 231 1.35 -30.84 22.69
C PHE A 231 1.67 -29.37 22.52
N ILE A 232 0.67 -28.50 22.42
CA ILE A 232 0.92 -27.06 22.46
C ILE A 232 1.62 -26.76 23.76
N THR A 233 2.94 -26.59 23.67
CA THR A 233 3.77 -26.17 24.79
C THR A 233 3.24 -24.83 25.18
N LYS A 234 2.79 -24.70 26.45
CA LYS A 234 2.46 -23.39 27.02
C LYS A 234 3.75 -22.59 26.98
N PRO A 235 3.93 -21.60 26.11
CA PRO A 235 5.04 -20.70 26.34
C PRO A 235 4.73 -20.01 27.66
N ASP A 236 5.72 -19.73 28.49
CA ASP A 236 5.63 -18.85 29.66
C ASP A 236 5.21 -17.42 29.28
N THR A 237 5.15 -17.15 27.99
CA THR A 237 4.68 -15.92 27.39
C THR A 237 3.16 -15.98 27.20
N GLY A 238 2.44 -15.25 28.01
CA GLY A 238 1.01 -14.95 28.13
C GLY A 238 0.03 -15.63 27.16
N ARG A 239 -0.96 -16.33 27.71
CA ARG A 239 -2.08 -16.89 26.94
C ARG A 239 -2.90 -15.76 26.31
N ILE A 240 -3.23 -15.86 25.03
CA ILE A 240 -4.21 -14.96 24.41
C ILE A 240 -5.62 -15.43 24.72
N MET A 241 -6.42 -14.51 25.24
CA MET A 241 -7.85 -14.66 25.39
C MET A 241 -8.57 -13.52 24.66
N TYR A 242 -9.14 -13.85 23.51
CA TYR A 242 -9.90 -12.93 22.67
C TYR A 242 -11.38 -13.06 23.01
N ARG A 243 -12.05 -11.97 23.39
CA ARG A 243 -13.47 -11.96 23.78
C ARG A 243 -14.21 -10.88 23.01
N ALA A 244 -15.27 -11.27 22.31
CA ALA A 244 -16.31 -10.38 21.79
C ALA A 244 -17.58 -10.67 22.57
N VAL A 245 -18.13 -9.67 23.26
CA VAL A 245 -19.30 -9.84 24.13
C VAL A 245 -20.41 -8.91 23.68
N ASP A 246 -21.56 -9.48 23.36
CA ASP A 246 -22.78 -8.77 22.96
C ASP A 246 -22.56 -7.79 21.81
N VAL A 247 -21.70 -8.18 20.84
CA VAL A 247 -21.27 -7.32 19.73
C VAL A 247 -22.36 -7.21 18.67
N GLU A 248 -22.75 -5.98 18.34
CA GLU A 248 -23.66 -5.63 17.24
C GLU A 248 -23.01 -4.55 16.36
N TYR A 249 -23.20 -4.64 15.04
CA TYR A 249 -22.75 -3.64 14.11
C TYR A 249 -23.85 -3.22 13.13
N LYS A 250 -24.03 -1.91 12.98
CA LYS A 250 -24.98 -1.30 12.04
C LYS A 250 -24.25 -0.42 11.04
N PHE A 251 -24.61 -0.52 9.78
CA PHE A 251 -24.12 0.38 8.73
C PHE A 251 -24.79 1.76 8.81
N THR A 252 -26.09 1.74 9.15
CA THR A 252 -26.92 2.92 9.40
C THR A 252 -27.89 2.54 10.53
N ASP A 253 -28.61 3.51 11.07
CA ASP A 253 -29.58 3.25 12.14
C ASP A 253 -30.65 2.20 11.76
N THR A 254 -30.92 2.06 10.45
CA THR A 254 -31.92 1.14 9.91
C THR A 254 -31.37 -0.17 9.35
N ILE A 255 -30.06 -0.23 9.02
CA ILE A 255 -29.43 -1.39 8.37
C ILE A 255 -28.45 -2.05 9.33
N VAL A 256 -28.85 -3.19 9.89
CA VAL A 256 -27.97 -4.03 10.72
C VAL A 256 -27.02 -4.82 9.82
N GLY A 257 -25.73 -4.69 10.06
CA GLY A 257 -24.70 -5.44 9.37
C GLY A 257 -24.36 -6.76 10.05
N ILE A 258 -24.33 -6.77 11.39
CA ILE A 258 -24.13 -7.98 12.21
C ILE A 258 -25.05 -7.88 13.42
N HIS A 259 -25.86 -8.91 13.62
CA HIS A 259 -26.73 -9.02 14.79
C HIS A 259 -25.92 -9.43 16.02
N LYS A 260 -26.50 -9.15 17.20
CA LYS A 260 -25.86 -9.36 18.49
C LYS A 260 -25.35 -10.80 18.67
N PHE A 261 -24.07 -10.96 19.02
CA PHE A 261 -23.46 -12.26 19.28
C PHE A 261 -22.31 -12.15 20.26
N SER A 262 -21.96 -13.31 20.84
CA SER A 262 -20.78 -13.43 21.70
C SER A 262 -19.82 -14.50 21.17
N PHE A 263 -18.51 -14.22 21.26
CA PHE A 263 -17.47 -15.11 20.76
C PHE A 263 -16.25 -15.12 21.69
N LEU A 264 -15.70 -16.31 21.89
CA LEU A 264 -14.47 -16.54 22.67
C LEU A 264 -13.46 -17.30 21.79
N GLY A 265 -12.28 -16.71 21.59
CA GLY A 265 -11.12 -17.33 20.94
C GLY A 265 -9.96 -17.45 21.92
N LYS A 266 -9.20 -18.53 21.83
CA LYS A 266 -8.05 -18.82 22.70
C LYS A 266 -6.79 -19.08 21.86
N SER A 267 -5.61 -18.87 22.47
CA SER A 267 -4.34 -19.34 21.90
C SER A 267 -4.43 -20.78 21.43
N GLY A 268 -3.79 -21.07 20.29
CA GLY A 268 -3.75 -22.42 19.74
C GLY A 268 -5.04 -22.88 19.07
N GLN A 269 -5.89 -21.94 18.62
CA GLN A 269 -7.12 -22.27 17.88
C GLN A 269 -7.09 -21.73 16.47
N LEU A 270 -7.51 -22.56 15.49
CA LEU A 270 -7.87 -22.17 14.13
C LEU A 270 -9.39 -22.02 14.03
N VAL A 271 -9.87 -20.81 13.89
CA VAL A 271 -11.29 -20.49 13.83
C VAL A 271 -11.68 -20.19 12.40
N GLY A 272 -12.66 -20.92 11.85
CA GLY A 272 -13.24 -20.68 10.54
C GLY A 272 -14.52 -19.84 10.64
N ILE A 273 -14.69 -18.86 9.75
CA ILE A 273 -15.93 -18.14 9.52
C ILE A 273 -16.48 -18.59 8.17
N MET A 274 -17.67 -19.21 8.14
CA MET A 274 -18.32 -19.68 6.93
C MET A 274 -19.68 -19.01 6.74
N GLY A 275 -20.16 -18.95 5.50
CA GLY A 275 -21.47 -18.40 5.17
C GLY A 275 -21.63 -18.19 3.67
N GLY A 276 -22.85 -17.98 3.20
CA GLY A 276 -23.14 -17.69 1.80
C GLY A 276 -22.50 -16.39 1.29
N SER A 277 -22.53 -16.18 -0.03
CA SER A 277 -22.10 -14.90 -0.59
C SER A 277 -22.99 -13.76 -0.10
N GLY A 278 -22.40 -12.64 0.32
CA GLY A 278 -23.14 -11.49 0.82
C GLY A 278 -23.75 -11.65 2.24
N SER A 279 -23.44 -12.73 2.97
CA SER A 279 -23.94 -12.95 4.34
C SER A 279 -23.35 -12.00 5.40
N GLY A 280 -22.27 -11.29 5.10
CA GLY A 280 -21.62 -10.37 6.03
C GLY A 280 -20.29 -10.88 6.62
N LYS A 281 -19.67 -11.94 6.07
CA LYS A 281 -18.40 -12.52 6.53
C LYS A 281 -17.28 -11.49 6.68
N SER A 282 -17.00 -10.72 5.63
CA SER A 282 -15.95 -9.70 5.65
C SER A 282 -16.30 -8.54 6.60
N THR A 283 -17.58 -8.22 6.77
CA THR A 283 -18.05 -7.25 7.77
C THR A 283 -17.75 -7.76 9.18
N LEU A 284 -18.11 -9.02 9.47
CA LEU A 284 -17.81 -9.66 10.76
C LEU A 284 -16.31 -9.67 11.03
N MET A 285 -15.49 -10.05 10.06
CA MET A 285 -14.02 -10.03 10.19
C MET A 285 -13.49 -8.63 10.45
N ASN A 286 -13.99 -7.61 9.74
CA ASN A 286 -13.60 -6.21 9.95
C ASN A 286 -14.01 -5.67 11.33
N VAL A 287 -15.12 -6.10 11.88
CA VAL A 287 -15.53 -5.79 13.27
C VAL A 287 -14.59 -6.48 14.26
N LEU A 288 -14.35 -7.78 14.07
CA LEU A 288 -13.49 -8.55 14.97
C LEU A 288 -12.02 -8.08 14.95
N CYS A 289 -11.46 -7.71 13.80
CA CYS A 289 -10.08 -7.20 13.74
C CYS A 289 -9.94 -5.72 14.16
N GLY A 290 -11.05 -5.04 14.49
CA GLY A 290 -11.05 -3.65 14.97
C GLY A 290 -10.95 -2.58 13.87
N LYS A 291 -11.18 -2.94 12.60
CA LYS A 291 -11.33 -1.96 11.51
C LYS A 291 -12.64 -1.19 11.61
N LEU A 292 -13.71 -1.90 11.98
CA LEU A 292 -15.03 -1.32 12.21
C LEU A 292 -15.32 -1.35 13.71
N ARG A 293 -15.83 -0.23 14.24
CA ARG A 293 -16.21 -0.14 15.64
C ARG A 293 -17.65 -0.66 15.81
N PRO A 294 -17.91 -1.59 16.74
CA PRO A 294 -19.26 -2.05 17.02
C PRO A 294 -20.13 -0.92 17.58
N ASN A 295 -21.41 -0.95 17.28
CA ASN A 295 -22.40 -0.01 17.83
C ASN A 295 -22.78 -0.39 19.26
N GLN A 296 -22.84 -1.71 19.56
CA GLN A 296 -23.06 -2.25 20.89
C GLN A 296 -22.07 -3.36 21.19
N GLY A 297 -21.89 -3.65 22.48
CA GLY A 297 -20.96 -4.67 22.94
C GLY A 297 -19.51 -4.21 23.02
N LYS A 298 -18.63 -5.14 23.35
CA LYS A 298 -17.22 -4.88 23.60
C LYS A 298 -16.35 -6.01 23.09
N ILE A 299 -15.19 -5.66 22.51
CA ILE A 299 -14.17 -6.62 22.08
C ILE A 299 -12.93 -6.39 22.92
N THR A 300 -12.45 -7.44 23.57
CA THR A 300 -11.26 -7.36 24.44
C THR A 300 -10.25 -8.46 24.13
N ILE A 301 -8.97 -8.15 24.31
CA ILE A 301 -7.85 -9.08 24.21
C ILE A 301 -7.11 -9.04 25.56
N ASN A 302 -7.08 -10.14 26.29
CA ASN A 302 -6.52 -10.22 27.66
C ASN A 302 -7.02 -9.10 28.59
N GLY A 303 -8.31 -8.70 28.45
CA GLY A 303 -8.92 -7.62 29.23
C GLY A 303 -8.69 -6.20 28.65
N TYR A 304 -7.80 -6.00 27.67
CA TYR A 304 -7.61 -4.71 27.00
C TYR A 304 -8.66 -4.50 25.92
N ASP A 305 -9.27 -3.33 25.91
CA ASP A 305 -10.29 -2.97 24.90
C ASP A 305 -9.67 -2.67 23.54
N LEU A 306 -10.22 -3.29 22.50
CA LEU A 306 -9.68 -3.19 21.13
C LEU A 306 -9.68 -1.78 20.55
N HIS A 307 -10.63 -0.94 20.94
CA HIS A 307 -10.82 0.40 20.36
C HIS A 307 -10.25 1.51 21.25
N SER A 308 -10.51 1.47 22.56
CA SER A 308 -10.07 2.51 23.50
C SER A 308 -8.59 2.35 23.89
N GLU A 309 -8.08 1.10 23.98
CA GLU A 309 -6.70 0.80 24.40
C GLU A 309 -5.81 0.31 23.24
N ARG A 310 -6.08 0.80 22.04
CA ARG A 310 -5.38 0.39 20.80
C ARG A 310 -3.85 0.53 20.87
N LYS A 311 -3.35 1.47 21.68
CA LYS A 311 -1.90 1.67 21.86
C LYS A 311 -1.23 0.47 22.53
N SER A 312 -1.87 -0.15 23.50
CA SER A 312 -1.36 -1.33 24.21
C SER A 312 -1.42 -2.61 23.36
N LEU A 313 -2.29 -2.65 22.38
CA LEU A 313 -2.50 -3.80 21.49
C LEU A 313 -1.68 -3.73 20.18
N ARG A 314 -0.70 -2.84 20.12
CA ARG A 314 0.16 -2.70 18.93
C ARG A 314 0.96 -3.98 18.67
N GLY A 315 0.96 -4.43 17.41
CA GLY A 315 1.68 -5.63 16.99
C GLY A 315 1.00 -6.96 17.36
N VAL A 316 -0.01 -6.95 18.23
CA VAL A 316 -0.73 -8.17 18.66
C VAL A 316 -1.59 -8.75 17.54
N ILE A 317 -2.21 -7.90 16.71
CA ILE A 317 -3.13 -8.30 15.63
C ILE A 317 -2.43 -8.21 14.29
N GLY A 318 -2.47 -9.30 13.51
CA GLY A 318 -2.13 -9.38 12.10
C GLY A 318 -3.39 -9.49 11.24
N TYR A 319 -3.38 -8.92 10.03
CA TYR A 319 -4.48 -9.01 9.10
C TYR A 319 -3.99 -9.23 7.67
N VAL A 320 -4.35 -10.36 7.10
CA VAL A 320 -4.10 -10.72 5.69
C VAL A 320 -5.40 -10.53 4.91
N PRO A 321 -5.45 -9.58 3.98
CA PRO A 321 -6.66 -9.32 3.19
C PRO A 321 -6.89 -10.36 2.10
N GLN A 322 -8.08 -10.33 1.51
CA GLN A 322 -8.47 -11.18 0.39
C GLN A 322 -7.62 -10.86 -0.85
N ASP A 323 -7.54 -9.56 -1.23
CA ASP A 323 -6.68 -9.08 -2.32
C ASP A 323 -5.22 -9.08 -1.89
N ASP A 324 -4.32 -9.40 -2.82
CA ASP A 324 -2.89 -9.30 -2.60
C ASP A 324 -2.46 -7.84 -2.60
N MET A 325 -1.98 -7.36 -1.45
CA MET A 325 -1.52 -5.98 -1.26
C MET A 325 0.01 -5.94 -1.30
N LEU A 326 0.57 -6.26 -2.46
CA LEU A 326 2.02 -6.38 -2.72
C LEU A 326 2.52 -5.22 -3.59
N ASN A 327 3.82 -4.93 -3.52
CA ASN A 327 4.48 -4.07 -4.50
C ASN A 327 4.82 -4.92 -5.73
N GLU A 328 4.09 -4.71 -6.82
CA GLU A 328 4.11 -5.55 -8.02
C GLU A 328 5.43 -5.45 -8.79
N GLU A 329 6.08 -4.28 -8.76
CA GLU A 329 7.35 -4.00 -9.45
C GLU A 329 8.59 -4.49 -8.68
N LEU A 330 8.43 -4.80 -7.40
CA LEU A 330 9.50 -5.28 -6.55
C LEU A 330 9.57 -6.81 -6.58
N THR A 331 10.77 -7.36 -6.30
CA THR A 331 10.96 -8.80 -6.13
C THR A 331 10.33 -9.29 -4.82
N VAL A 332 10.21 -10.61 -4.67
CA VAL A 332 9.77 -11.25 -3.42
C VAL A 332 10.67 -10.84 -2.27
N TYR A 333 12.00 -10.93 -2.46
CA TYR A 333 12.99 -10.51 -1.46
C TYR A 333 12.83 -9.04 -1.06
N GLU A 334 12.68 -8.14 -2.03
CA GLU A 334 12.55 -6.70 -1.76
C GLU A 334 11.27 -6.34 -1.02
N ASN A 335 10.14 -7.02 -1.34
CA ASN A 335 8.91 -6.85 -0.58
C ASN A 335 9.10 -7.22 0.90
N LEU A 336 9.75 -8.35 1.18
CA LEU A 336 10.08 -8.78 2.55
C LEU A 336 11.10 -7.84 3.21
N TRP A 337 12.13 -7.40 2.47
CA TRP A 337 13.17 -6.51 2.97
C TRP A 337 12.65 -5.15 3.41
N PHE A 338 11.86 -4.47 2.56
CA PHE A 338 11.28 -3.18 2.93
C PHE A 338 10.28 -3.31 4.08
N ASN A 339 9.53 -4.43 4.12
CA ASN A 339 8.66 -4.72 5.25
C ASN A 339 9.46 -4.89 6.56
N ALA A 340 10.57 -5.65 6.54
CA ALA A 340 11.46 -5.82 7.68
C ALA A 340 12.02 -4.47 8.18
N ARG A 341 12.39 -3.57 7.27
CA ARG A 341 12.86 -2.22 7.64
C ARG A 341 11.80 -1.37 8.31
N LEU A 342 10.52 -1.55 7.98
CA LEU A 342 9.39 -0.82 8.58
C LEU A 342 8.89 -1.43 9.89
N ILE A 343 9.24 -2.70 10.17
CA ILE A 343 8.78 -3.43 11.36
C ILE A 343 9.81 -3.42 12.49
N PHE A 344 11.10 -3.55 12.16
CA PHE A 344 12.17 -3.75 13.15
C PHE A 344 13.08 -2.53 13.26
N SER A 345 12.90 -1.71 14.30
CA SER A 345 13.79 -0.57 14.55
C SER A 345 15.08 -0.98 15.29
N ASN A 346 14.98 -1.99 16.16
CA ASN A 346 16.02 -2.41 17.10
C ASN A 346 16.96 -3.50 16.56
N LYS A 347 16.82 -3.90 15.29
CA LYS A 347 17.63 -4.93 14.67
C LYS A 347 18.63 -4.34 13.67
N SER A 348 19.84 -4.92 13.65
CA SER A 348 20.88 -4.57 12.67
C SER A 348 20.48 -4.95 11.23
N ARG A 349 21.23 -4.47 10.25
CA ARG A 349 20.98 -4.80 8.84
C ARG A 349 21.13 -6.31 8.58
N GLN A 350 22.13 -6.94 9.19
CA GLN A 350 22.39 -8.38 9.03
C GLN A 350 21.30 -9.22 9.66
N GLU A 351 20.84 -8.87 10.87
CA GLU A 351 19.70 -9.55 11.52
C GLU A 351 18.42 -9.45 10.69
N LYS A 352 18.15 -8.29 10.09
CA LYS A 352 17.00 -8.12 9.19
C LYS A 352 17.11 -9.01 7.94
N GLN A 353 18.31 -9.13 7.38
CA GLN A 353 18.56 -10.05 6.25
C GLN A 353 18.30 -11.50 6.65
N MET A 354 18.82 -11.94 7.81
CA MET A 354 18.57 -13.30 8.31
C MET A 354 17.08 -13.58 8.53
N LEU A 355 16.32 -12.60 9.01
CA LEU A 355 14.87 -12.75 9.18
C LEU A 355 14.14 -12.85 7.84
N VAL A 356 14.60 -12.14 6.82
CA VAL A 356 14.05 -12.25 5.45
C VAL A 356 14.36 -13.61 4.85
N GLU A 357 15.60 -14.08 4.96
CA GLU A 357 15.97 -15.41 4.46
C GLU A 357 15.21 -16.53 5.18
N LYS A 358 15.06 -16.40 6.52
CA LYS A 358 14.22 -17.32 7.29
C LYS A 358 12.76 -17.29 6.81
N ALA A 359 12.20 -16.12 6.52
CA ALA A 359 10.84 -16.02 6.00
C ALA A 359 10.71 -16.67 4.63
N LEU A 360 11.70 -16.52 3.73
CA LEU A 360 11.71 -17.19 2.43
C LEU A 360 11.69 -18.72 2.57
N LEU A 361 12.46 -19.27 3.53
CA LEU A 361 12.47 -20.71 3.83
C LEU A 361 11.16 -21.18 4.47
N ASP A 362 10.69 -20.49 5.53
CA ASP A 362 9.49 -20.87 6.29
C ASP A 362 8.21 -20.90 5.42
N PHE A 363 8.19 -20.11 4.32
CA PHE A 363 7.04 -19.94 3.43
C PHE A 363 7.23 -20.57 2.05
N ASP A 364 8.30 -21.33 1.85
CA ASP A 364 8.61 -22.01 0.56
C ASP A 364 8.61 -21.02 -0.61
N LEU A 365 9.42 -19.94 -0.49
CA LEU A 365 9.54 -18.85 -1.45
C LEU A 365 10.99 -18.66 -1.94
N VAL A 366 11.91 -19.57 -1.62
CA VAL A 366 13.34 -19.45 -1.93
C VAL A 366 13.56 -19.38 -3.45
N GLU A 367 12.92 -20.26 -4.22
CA GLU A 367 13.02 -20.29 -5.68
C GLU A 367 12.47 -19.01 -6.34
N ALA A 368 11.49 -18.38 -5.70
CA ALA A 368 10.86 -17.16 -6.18
C ALA A 368 11.56 -15.86 -5.69
N ARG A 369 12.67 -15.98 -4.93
CA ARG A 369 13.35 -14.88 -4.23
C ARG A 369 13.55 -13.64 -5.09
N ASP A 370 14.12 -13.80 -6.26
CA ASP A 370 14.53 -12.72 -7.16
C ASP A 370 13.53 -12.44 -8.28
N LEU A 371 12.39 -13.18 -8.30
CA LEU A 371 11.32 -12.92 -9.25
C LEU A 371 10.52 -11.68 -8.84
N LYS A 372 10.16 -10.83 -9.83
CA LYS A 372 9.19 -9.76 -9.63
C LYS A 372 7.84 -10.36 -9.26
N VAL A 373 7.12 -9.67 -8.38
CA VAL A 373 5.77 -10.10 -8.00
C VAL A 373 4.80 -10.09 -9.19
N GLY A 374 4.91 -9.08 -10.05
CA GLY A 374 4.07 -8.91 -11.23
C GLY A 374 2.65 -8.49 -10.92
N THR A 375 1.92 -8.10 -11.96
CA THR A 375 0.50 -7.71 -11.87
C THR A 375 -0.41 -8.95 -11.92
N PRO A 376 -1.68 -8.86 -11.53
CA PRO A 376 -2.67 -9.94 -11.73
C PRO A 376 -2.86 -10.34 -13.20
N LEU A 377 -2.59 -9.43 -14.15
CA LEU A 377 -2.69 -9.66 -15.59
C LEU A 377 -1.41 -10.29 -16.16
N ASN A 378 -0.24 -9.89 -15.64
CA ASN A 378 1.05 -10.46 -16.01
C ASN A 378 1.61 -11.25 -14.81
N LYS A 379 1.16 -12.48 -14.66
CA LYS A 379 1.48 -13.35 -13.52
C LYS A 379 2.88 -13.92 -13.67
N VAL A 380 3.83 -13.41 -12.89
CA VAL A 380 5.17 -14.01 -12.74
C VAL A 380 5.15 -15.07 -11.62
N LEU A 381 4.47 -14.77 -10.50
CA LEU A 381 4.28 -15.68 -9.39
C LEU A 381 2.96 -16.46 -9.53
N SER A 382 2.95 -17.74 -9.09
CA SER A 382 1.72 -18.51 -8.94
C SER A 382 0.80 -17.87 -7.89
N GLY A 383 -0.52 -18.14 -7.96
CA GLY A 383 -1.48 -17.67 -6.96
C GLY A 383 -1.09 -18.11 -5.54
N GLY A 384 -0.62 -19.34 -5.39
CA GLY A 384 -0.13 -19.88 -4.11
C GLY A 384 1.09 -19.14 -3.58
N GLN A 385 2.09 -18.86 -4.43
CA GLN A 385 3.28 -18.08 -4.06
C GLN A 385 2.91 -16.65 -3.63
N ARG A 386 2.04 -15.97 -4.37
CA ARG A 386 1.54 -14.62 -4.01
C ARG A 386 0.85 -14.62 -2.64
N LYS A 387 -0.01 -15.62 -2.39
CA LYS A 387 -0.73 -15.73 -1.11
C LYS A 387 0.22 -16.03 0.05
N ARG A 388 1.20 -16.94 -0.16
CA ARG A 388 2.25 -17.22 0.83
C ARG A 388 3.09 -15.99 1.13
N LEU A 389 3.47 -15.20 0.12
CA LEU A 389 4.19 -13.93 0.32
C LEU A 389 3.36 -12.94 1.14
N ASN A 390 2.06 -12.80 0.83
CA ASN A 390 1.17 -11.90 1.56
C ASN A 390 1.04 -12.29 3.05
N ILE A 391 0.95 -13.60 3.33
CA ILE A 391 0.94 -14.13 4.70
C ILE A 391 2.30 -13.93 5.38
N ALA A 392 3.42 -14.17 4.67
CA ALA A 392 4.77 -14.01 5.17
C ALA A 392 5.03 -12.58 5.66
N LEU A 393 4.60 -11.57 4.88
CA LEU A 393 4.74 -10.15 5.24
C LEU A 393 4.08 -9.81 6.58
N GLU A 394 2.92 -10.40 6.89
CA GLU A 394 2.24 -10.19 8.16
C GLU A 394 2.88 -11.01 9.30
N LEU A 395 3.30 -12.24 9.03
CA LEU A 395 3.87 -13.11 10.05
C LEU A 395 5.30 -12.77 10.46
N MET A 396 6.03 -11.98 9.66
CA MET A 396 7.36 -11.49 10.03
C MET A 396 7.39 -10.76 11.38
N ARG A 397 6.32 -10.07 11.76
CA ARG A 397 6.19 -9.37 13.06
C ARG A 397 5.71 -10.26 14.20
N GLU A 398 5.44 -11.53 13.92
CA GLU A 398 4.96 -12.54 14.86
C GLU A 398 3.71 -12.10 15.67
N PRO A 399 2.62 -11.70 15.00
CA PRO A 399 1.40 -11.32 15.72
C PRO A 399 0.85 -12.51 16.50
N SER A 400 0.27 -12.25 17.67
CA SER A 400 -0.34 -13.29 18.51
C SER A 400 -1.73 -13.70 18.03
N ILE A 401 -2.42 -12.79 17.31
CA ILE A 401 -3.72 -13.02 16.67
C ILE A 401 -3.59 -12.71 15.18
N LEU A 402 -3.97 -13.63 14.32
CA LEU A 402 -3.93 -13.45 12.87
C LEU A 402 -5.33 -13.60 12.26
N PHE A 403 -5.79 -12.58 11.58
CA PHE A 403 -6.99 -12.61 10.76
C PHE A 403 -6.61 -12.81 9.29
N VAL A 404 -7.23 -13.76 8.60
CA VAL A 404 -6.94 -14.07 7.19
C VAL A 404 -8.24 -14.15 6.40
N ASP A 405 -8.40 -13.24 5.44
CA ASP A 405 -9.60 -13.17 4.61
C ASP A 405 -9.41 -14.01 3.35
N GLU A 406 -10.22 -15.04 3.18
CA GLU A 406 -10.25 -15.98 2.05
C GLU A 406 -8.86 -16.49 1.61
N PRO A 407 -8.11 -17.21 2.49
CA PRO A 407 -6.76 -17.66 2.16
C PRO A 407 -6.67 -18.64 1.00
N THR A 408 -7.75 -19.30 0.65
CA THR A 408 -7.82 -20.37 -0.38
C THR A 408 -8.50 -19.92 -1.67
N SER A 409 -9.00 -18.70 -1.74
CA SER A 409 -9.70 -18.19 -2.93
C SER A 409 -8.76 -18.07 -4.13
N GLY A 410 -9.18 -18.65 -5.27
CA GLY A 410 -8.42 -18.60 -6.53
C GLY A 410 -7.17 -19.49 -6.56
N LEU A 411 -7.00 -20.40 -5.59
CA LEU A 411 -5.89 -21.36 -5.54
C LEU A 411 -6.30 -22.75 -6.02
N SER A 412 -5.30 -23.53 -6.46
CA SER A 412 -5.46 -24.97 -6.66
C SER A 412 -5.75 -25.67 -5.33
N SER A 413 -6.29 -26.90 -5.37
CA SER A 413 -6.52 -27.68 -4.15
C SER A 413 -5.24 -27.92 -3.37
N SER A 414 -4.15 -28.27 -4.06
CA SER A 414 -2.83 -28.50 -3.46
C SER A 414 -2.26 -27.23 -2.81
N ASP A 415 -2.32 -26.06 -3.49
CA ASP A 415 -1.86 -24.79 -2.92
C ASP A 415 -2.70 -24.37 -1.71
N SER A 416 -4.02 -24.63 -1.77
CA SER A 416 -4.94 -24.34 -0.66
C SER A 416 -4.57 -25.15 0.59
N GLU A 417 -4.26 -26.42 0.43
CA GLU A 417 -3.80 -27.30 1.52
C GLU A 417 -2.47 -26.84 2.09
N LYS A 418 -1.49 -26.48 1.24
CA LYS A 418 -0.20 -25.95 1.67
C LYS A 418 -0.36 -24.66 2.51
N VAL A 419 -1.18 -23.74 2.03
CA VAL A 419 -1.46 -22.48 2.76
C VAL A 419 -2.13 -22.77 4.11
N MET A 420 -3.11 -23.69 4.15
CA MET A 420 -3.80 -24.02 5.38
C MET A 420 -2.93 -24.78 6.37
N ALA A 421 -2.06 -25.68 5.91
CA ALA A 421 -1.06 -26.36 6.72
C ALA A 421 -0.10 -25.36 7.37
N LEU A 422 0.33 -24.35 6.61
CA LEU A 422 1.17 -23.26 7.08
C LEU A 422 0.48 -22.43 8.18
N LEU A 423 -0.80 -22.09 8.01
CA LEU A 423 -1.60 -21.40 9.04
C LEU A 423 -1.76 -22.28 10.28
N LYS A 424 -1.98 -23.60 10.11
CA LYS A 424 -2.06 -24.55 11.23
C LYS A 424 -0.73 -24.66 12.00
N ARG A 425 0.42 -24.61 11.32
CA ARG A 425 1.74 -24.51 12.00
C ARG A 425 1.82 -23.25 12.90
N GLN A 426 1.25 -22.11 12.47
CA GLN A 426 1.21 -20.92 13.33
C GLN A 426 0.31 -21.09 14.56
N VAL A 427 -0.79 -21.80 14.41
CA VAL A 427 -1.68 -22.19 15.53
C VAL A 427 -0.94 -23.05 16.53
N LEU A 428 -0.16 -24.03 16.04
CA LEU A 428 0.67 -24.90 16.91
C LEU A 428 1.78 -24.14 17.65
N LYS A 429 2.22 -22.98 17.13
CA LYS A 429 3.12 -22.05 17.86
C LYS A 429 2.38 -21.21 18.93
N GLY A 430 1.10 -21.51 19.21
CA GLY A 430 0.31 -20.83 20.25
C GLY A 430 -0.46 -19.59 19.79
N LYS A 431 -0.49 -19.27 18.48
CA LYS A 431 -1.25 -18.14 17.95
C LYS A 431 -2.74 -18.46 17.84
N LEU A 432 -3.59 -17.43 17.93
CA LEU A 432 -4.98 -17.53 17.53
C LEU A 432 -5.12 -17.11 16.07
N VAL A 433 -5.61 -18.00 15.21
CA VAL A 433 -5.82 -17.71 13.78
C VAL A 433 -7.30 -17.76 13.46
N ILE A 434 -7.85 -16.67 12.93
CA ILE A 434 -9.25 -16.53 12.50
C ILE A 434 -9.27 -16.35 10.99
N ILE A 435 -9.91 -17.28 10.29
CA ILE A 435 -9.97 -17.28 8.84
C ILE A 435 -11.40 -17.13 8.33
N ASN A 436 -11.57 -16.35 7.29
CA ASN A 436 -12.79 -16.34 6.51
C ASN A 436 -12.65 -17.34 5.36
N ILE A 437 -13.52 -18.29 5.23
CA ILE A 437 -13.40 -19.34 4.21
C ILE A 437 -14.75 -19.63 3.57
N HIS A 438 -14.70 -19.83 2.22
CA HIS A 438 -15.88 -20.14 1.44
C HIS A 438 -15.96 -21.59 1.16
N GLN A 439 -16.60 -22.52 1.36
CA GLN A 439 -16.68 -23.95 1.00
C GLN A 439 -15.31 -24.65 0.95
N PRO A 440 -14.65 -24.91 2.10
CA PRO A 440 -13.42 -25.68 2.15
C PRO A 440 -13.62 -27.14 1.71
N ASN A 441 -12.57 -27.80 1.20
CA ASN A 441 -12.56 -29.24 1.04
C ASN A 441 -12.61 -29.96 2.40
N SER A 442 -12.79 -31.30 2.39
CA SER A 442 -12.89 -32.10 3.60
C SER A 442 -11.68 -31.96 4.52
N ASP A 443 -10.48 -31.95 3.96
CA ASP A 443 -9.23 -31.94 4.72
C ASP A 443 -9.00 -30.58 5.38
N ILE A 444 -9.25 -29.49 4.68
CA ILE A 444 -9.21 -28.13 5.24
C ILE A 444 -10.26 -27.95 6.35
N TYR A 445 -11.47 -28.49 6.15
CA TYR A 445 -12.53 -28.37 7.17
C TYR A 445 -12.16 -29.05 8.48
N LYS A 446 -11.49 -30.21 8.41
CA LYS A 446 -11.00 -30.97 9.57
C LYS A 446 -9.85 -30.27 10.32
N LEU A 447 -9.11 -29.35 9.67
CA LEU A 447 -8.07 -28.57 10.34
C LEU A 447 -8.63 -27.52 11.30
N LEU A 448 -9.90 -27.13 11.13
CA LEU A 448 -10.54 -26.10 11.97
C LEU A 448 -10.82 -26.65 13.38
N ASP A 449 -10.50 -25.86 14.39
CA ASP A 449 -10.79 -26.17 15.79
C ASP A 449 -12.16 -25.62 16.19
N LYS A 450 -12.56 -24.47 15.60
CA LYS A 450 -13.84 -23.81 15.86
C LYS A 450 -14.42 -23.23 14.57
N LEU A 451 -15.75 -23.23 14.48
CA LEU A 451 -16.49 -22.73 13.32
C LEU A 451 -17.59 -21.76 13.74
N LEU A 452 -17.62 -20.60 13.09
CA LEU A 452 -18.69 -19.64 13.10
C LEU A 452 -19.42 -19.70 11.76
N ILE A 453 -20.74 -19.84 11.75
CA ILE A 453 -21.53 -19.77 10.52
C ILE A 453 -22.44 -18.55 10.59
N ILE A 454 -22.38 -17.74 9.52
CA ILE A 454 -23.17 -16.51 9.36
C ILE A 454 -24.12 -16.64 8.16
N ASP A 455 -25.37 -16.29 8.36
CA ASP A 455 -26.41 -16.29 7.33
C ASP A 455 -26.68 -14.87 6.81
N GLN A 456 -27.47 -14.76 5.74
CA GLN A 456 -27.87 -13.52 5.11
C GLN A 456 -28.49 -12.54 6.12
N GLY A 457 -28.11 -11.26 6.01
CA GLY A 457 -28.53 -10.23 6.94
C GLY A 457 -27.63 -10.10 8.19
N GLY A 458 -26.52 -10.86 8.27
CA GLY A 458 -25.58 -10.73 9.39
C GLY A 458 -25.99 -11.53 10.64
N TYR A 459 -26.77 -12.56 10.48
CA TYR A 459 -27.22 -13.44 11.57
C TYR A 459 -26.21 -14.56 11.82
N ILE A 460 -25.65 -14.65 13.02
CA ILE A 460 -24.83 -15.79 13.42
C ILE A 460 -25.78 -16.96 13.76
N VAL A 461 -25.56 -18.10 13.10
CA VAL A 461 -26.46 -19.27 13.24
C VAL A 461 -25.78 -20.50 13.85
N TYR A 462 -24.44 -20.45 14.01
CA TYR A 462 -23.66 -21.49 14.68
C TYR A 462 -22.35 -20.96 15.25
N ASN A 463 -21.95 -21.47 16.41
CA ASN A 463 -20.66 -21.16 17.05
C ASN A 463 -20.17 -22.38 17.85
N GLY A 464 -19.29 -23.20 17.28
CA GLY A 464 -18.87 -24.42 17.95
C GLY A 464 -17.86 -25.26 17.15
N ASN A 465 -17.75 -26.55 17.46
CA ASN A 465 -16.87 -27.47 16.74
C ASN A 465 -17.39 -27.72 15.31
N PRO A 466 -16.51 -27.70 14.27
CA PRO A 466 -16.92 -27.87 12.87
C PRO A 466 -17.71 -29.17 12.61
N MET A 467 -17.29 -30.28 13.19
CA MET A 467 -17.93 -31.57 12.98
C MET A 467 -19.32 -31.65 13.63
N ASN A 468 -19.50 -30.94 14.75
CA ASN A 468 -20.80 -30.85 15.42
C ASN A 468 -21.77 -29.95 14.64
N ALA A 469 -21.27 -29.00 13.83
CA ALA A 469 -22.11 -28.18 12.97
C ALA A 469 -22.96 -29.03 12.02
N ILE A 470 -22.36 -30.06 11.42
CA ILE A 470 -23.06 -30.96 10.50
C ILE A 470 -24.23 -31.68 11.21
N VAL A 471 -23.96 -32.18 12.42
CA VAL A 471 -24.98 -32.87 13.23
C VAL A 471 -26.09 -31.89 13.65
N TYR A 472 -25.69 -30.68 14.10
CA TYR A 472 -26.64 -29.64 14.52
C TYR A 472 -27.65 -29.32 13.40
N PHE A 473 -27.13 -28.99 12.19
CA PHE A 473 -28.04 -28.66 11.08
C PHE A 473 -28.83 -29.86 10.56
N LYS A 474 -28.28 -31.08 10.56
CA LYS A 474 -28.98 -32.30 10.20
C LYS A 474 -30.14 -32.56 11.20
N LYS A 475 -29.89 -32.43 12.51
CA LYS A 475 -30.93 -32.59 13.55
C LYS A 475 -32.05 -31.59 13.39
N LYS A 476 -31.73 -30.32 13.26
CA LYS A 476 -32.74 -29.24 13.12
C LYS A 476 -33.53 -29.33 11.81
N ALA A 477 -32.96 -29.92 10.76
CA ALA A 477 -33.60 -30.11 9.47
C ALA A 477 -34.26 -31.51 9.33
N HIS A 478 -34.27 -32.33 10.38
CA HIS A 478 -34.87 -33.66 10.45
C HIS A 478 -34.37 -34.66 9.39
N TYR A 479 -33.05 -34.70 9.19
CA TYR A 479 -32.42 -35.70 8.32
C TYR A 479 -32.43 -37.09 8.93
N VAL A 480 -32.49 -38.13 8.09
CA VAL A 480 -32.64 -39.56 8.50
C VAL A 480 -31.50 -40.03 9.39
N ASN A 481 -30.23 -39.65 9.10
CA ASN A 481 -29.08 -40.02 9.91
C ASN A 481 -28.36 -38.74 10.43
N PRO A 482 -28.96 -38.09 11.48
CA PRO A 482 -28.44 -36.81 11.93
C PRO A 482 -27.04 -36.93 12.62
N GLU A 483 -26.72 -38.09 13.22
CA GLU A 483 -25.45 -38.29 13.97
C GLU A 483 -24.24 -38.53 13.06
N GLU A 484 -24.45 -38.84 11.78
CA GLU A 484 -23.35 -39.09 10.82
C GLU A 484 -22.62 -37.78 10.49
N ARG A 485 -21.35 -37.69 10.86
CA ARG A 485 -20.49 -36.48 10.69
C ARG A 485 -19.68 -36.54 9.41
N GLU A 486 -19.21 -37.72 9.06
CA GLU A 486 -18.33 -37.99 7.93
C GLU A 486 -18.72 -39.31 7.24
N CYS A 487 -18.25 -39.52 6.04
CA CYS A 487 -18.46 -40.77 5.31
C CYS A 487 -17.77 -41.91 6.07
N TYR A 488 -18.51 -42.96 6.36
CA TYR A 488 -18.03 -44.10 7.11
C TYR A 488 -16.89 -44.88 6.40
N LEU A 489 -16.91 -44.89 5.07
CA LEU A 489 -15.93 -45.64 4.27
C LEU A 489 -14.65 -44.86 4.01
N CYS A 490 -14.73 -43.57 3.62
CA CYS A 490 -13.57 -42.76 3.19
C CYS A 490 -13.23 -41.61 4.15
N GLY A 491 -14.00 -41.42 5.22
CA GLY A 491 -13.77 -40.34 6.17
C GLY A 491 -14.08 -38.91 5.63
N ASN A 492 -14.56 -38.77 4.39
CA ASN A 492 -14.82 -37.48 3.80
C ASN A 492 -16.03 -36.78 4.43
N VAL A 493 -15.93 -35.47 4.59
CA VAL A 493 -16.93 -34.59 5.20
C VAL A 493 -17.65 -33.80 4.11
N LYS A 494 -18.99 -33.79 4.15
CA LYS A 494 -19.80 -32.91 3.26
C LYS A 494 -19.84 -31.49 3.82
N THR A 495 -18.76 -30.72 3.62
CA THR A 495 -18.52 -29.40 4.21
C THR A 495 -19.55 -28.35 3.81
N GLY A 496 -20.11 -28.44 2.61
CA GLY A 496 -21.17 -27.54 2.13
C GLY A 496 -22.60 -27.87 2.64
N LEU A 497 -22.78 -28.99 3.36
CA LEU A 497 -24.10 -29.41 3.80
C LEU A 497 -24.78 -28.42 4.75
N PRO A 498 -24.12 -27.86 5.78
CA PRO A 498 -24.72 -26.85 6.63
C PRO A 498 -25.28 -25.66 5.86
N LEU A 499 -24.50 -25.12 4.91
CA LEU A 499 -24.93 -23.98 4.08
C LEU A 499 -26.11 -24.35 3.17
N ARG A 500 -26.09 -25.54 2.57
CA ARG A 500 -27.22 -26.04 1.76
C ARG A 500 -28.50 -26.12 2.59
N ILE A 501 -28.43 -26.62 3.83
CA ILE A 501 -29.60 -26.72 4.73
C ILE A 501 -30.15 -25.33 5.06
N ILE A 502 -29.27 -24.38 5.37
CA ILE A 502 -29.63 -22.99 5.69
C ILE A 502 -30.31 -22.33 4.46
N GLU A 503 -29.80 -22.56 3.26
CA GLU A 503 -30.28 -21.95 2.01
C GLU A 503 -31.42 -22.72 1.35
N THR A 504 -31.91 -23.83 1.94
CA THR A 504 -33.00 -24.64 1.39
C THR A 504 -34.24 -23.80 1.19
N ARG A 505 -34.77 -23.82 -0.05
CA ARG A 505 -35.98 -23.10 -0.46
C ARG A 505 -37.23 -23.98 -0.35
N MET A 506 -38.35 -23.37 -0.20
CA MET A 506 -39.67 -24.06 -0.27
C MET A 506 -39.94 -24.43 -1.73
N VAL A 507 -40.68 -25.53 -1.88
CA VAL A 507 -41.18 -26.02 -3.17
C VAL A 507 -42.67 -25.73 -3.21
N ASP A 508 -43.18 -25.20 -4.30
CA ASP A 508 -44.59 -25.02 -4.49
C ASP A 508 -45.31 -26.36 -4.80
N PRO A 509 -46.61 -26.42 -4.80
CA PRO A 509 -47.36 -27.63 -5.15
C PRO A 509 -47.08 -28.14 -6.57
N SER A 510 -46.52 -27.31 -7.45
CA SER A 510 -46.14 -27.65 -8.82
C SER A 510 -44.74 -28.22 -8.95
N GLY A 511 -43.99 -28.33 -7.84
CA GLY A 511 -42.59 -28.81 -7.82
C GLY A 511 -41.53 -27.76 -8.14
N LYS A 512 -41.90 -26.48 -8.27
CA LYS A 512 -40.93 -25.37 -8.52
C LYS A 512 -40.41 -24.78 -7.22
N LEU A 513 -39.13 -24.49 -7.18
CA LEU A 513 -38.47 -23.77 -6.08
C LEU A 513 -38.95 -22.32 -5.99
N ILE A 514 -39.52 -21.94 -4.88
CA ILE A 514 -39.97 -20.60 -4.56
C ILE A 514 -38.79 -19.82 -3.99
N ARG A 515 -38.79 -18.48 -4.14
CA ARG A 515 -37.76 -17.61 -3.56
C ARG A 515 -37.70 -17.64 -2.03
N LYS A 516 -38.79 -18.10 -1.37
CA LYS A 516 -38.88 -18.16 0.09
C LYS A 516 -38.12 -19.38 0.63
N ARG A 517 -37.29 -19.17 1.68
CA ARG A 517 -36.56 -20.24 2.35
C ARG A 517 -37.48 -21.08 3.24
N LYS A 518 -37.14 -22.37 3.46
CA LYS A 518 -37.86 -23.26 4.37
C LYS A 518 -37.78 -22.76 5.81
N VAL A 519 -36.62 -22.28 6.23
CA VAL A 519 -36.38 -21.66 7.54
C VAL A 519 -35.71 -20.29 7.27
N THR A 520 -36.22 -19.25 7.90
CA THR A 520 -35.72 -17.89 7.73
C THR A 520 -34.41 -17.67 8.50
N PRO A 521 -33.59 -16.69 8.12
CA PRO A 521 -32.36 -16.33 8.88
C PRO A 521 -32.67 -15.96 10.35
N GLN A 522 -33.81 -15.32 10.61
CA GLN A 522 -34.24 -14.95 11.96
C GLN A 522 -34.59 -16.17 12.82
N GLU A 523 -35.24 -17.18 12.25
CA GLU A 523 -35.53 -18.43 12.96
C GLU A 523 -34.26 -19.22 13.29
N TRP A 524 -33.30 -19.29 12.36
CA TRP A 524 -31.97 -19.86 12.62
C TRP A 524 -31.22 -19.11 13.72
N TYR A 525 -31.30 -17.78 13.71
CA TYR A 525 -30.66 -16.95 14.74
C TYR A 525 -31.32 -17.14 16.11
N LYS A 526 -32.65 -17.26 16.17
CA LYS A 526 -33.39 -17.59 17.42
C LYS A 526 -32.89 -18.92 17.98
N ALA A 527 -32.81 -19.95 17.14
CA ALA A 527 -32.33 -21.27 17.57
C ALA A 527 -30.88 -21.22 18.07
N TYR A 528 -30.03 -20.38 17.45
CA TYR A 528 -28.66 -20.12 17.91
C TYR A 528 -28.65 -19.42 19.29
N CYS A 529 -29.47 -18.41 19.48
CA CYS A 529 -29.56 -17.71 20.77
C CYS A 529 -29.97 -18.64 21.91
N ASP A 530 -30.97 -19.49 21.66
CA ASP A 530 -31.51 -20.44 22.66
C ASP A 530 -30.46 -21.50 23.04
N GLU A 531 -29.63 -21.98 22.10
CA GLU A 531 -28.73 -23.11 22.32
C GLU A 531 -27.30 -22.66 22.69
N PHE A 532 -26.75 -21.64 22.03
CA PHE A 532 -25.35 -21.22 22.19
C PHE A 532 -25.20 -19.97 23.04
N GLU A 533 -25.96 -18.90 22.82
CA GLU A 533 -25.85 -17.68 23.62
C GLU A 533 -26.32 -17.87 25.06
N ALA A 534 -27.42 -18.64 25.27
CA ALA A 534 -27.93 -18.97 26.61
C ALA A 534 -26.93 -19.81 27.42
N SER A 535 -26.19 -20.71 26.76
CA SER A 535 -25.19 -21.57 27.37
C SER A 535 -23.80 -20.91 27.55
N PHE A 536 -23.61 -19.68 27.05
CA PHE A 536 -22.34 -18.98 27.14
C PHE A 536 -22.03 -18.61 28.59
N ASP A 537 -20.86 -19.05 29.08
CA ASP A 537 -20.46 -18.88 30.49
C ASP A 537 -20.35 -17.40 30.89
N TRP A 538 -21.28 -16.92 31.71
CA TRP A 538 -21.31 -15.55 32.22
C TRP A 538 -20.12 -15.17 33.07
N LYS A 539 -19.44 -16.12 33.73
CA LYS A 539 -18.18 -15.86 34.46
C LYS A 539 -17.08 -15.45 33.46
N GLN A 540 -17.06 -16.08 32.31
CA GLN A 540 -16.13 -15.69 31.23
C GLN A 540 -16.50 -14.35 30.58
N LYS A 541 -17.81 -13.99 30.56
CA LYS A 541 -18.27 -12.68 30.11
C LYS A 541 -17.79 -11.54 31.03
N LYS A 542 -17.83 -11.75 32.34
CA LYS A 542 -17.51 -10.72 33.36
C LYS A 542 -16.02 -10.58 33.72
N ALA A 543 -15.14 -11.48 33.31
CA ALA A 543 -13.72 -11.39 33.67
C ALA A 543 -13.05 -10.17 33.03
N THR A 544 -12.79 -9.16 33.84
CA THR A 544 -12.15 -7.86 33.49
C THR A 544 -10.69 -7.77 33.91
N ILE A 545 -10.11 -8.87 34.39
CA ILE A 545 -8.70 -8.87 34.84
C ILE A 545 -7.81 -8.72 33.63
N LYS A 546 -6.96 -7.69 33.64
CA LYS A 546 -5.93 -7.49 32.60
C LYS A 546 -4.79 -8.45 32.82
N GLU A 547 -4.59 -9.34 31.88
CA GLU A 547 -3.46 -10.26 31.84
C GLU A 547 -2.35 -9.68 30.96
N LYS A 548 -1.09 -10.02 31.26
CA LYS A 548 0.06 -9.60 30.46
C LYS A 548 -0.11 -10.09 29.02
N LEU A 549 0.07 -9.17 28.06
CA LEU A 549 0.08 -9.50 26.65
C LEU A 549 1.39 -10.22 26.29
N PRO A 550 1.38 -11.15 25.32
CA PRO A 550 2.60 -11.74 24.81
C PRO A 550 3.56 -10.69 24.28
N ASP A 551 4.85 -10.89 24.50
CA ASP A 551 5.88 -10.04 23.92
C ASP A 551 5.84 -10.18 22.39
N ASN A 552 5.97 -9.05 21.69
CA ASN A 552 6.02 -9.05 20.24
C ASN A 552 7.34 -8.42 19.74
N LEU A 553 7.79 -8.85 18.58
CA LEU A 553 9.02 -8.37 17.95
C LEU A 553 8.88 -7.00 17.29
N TYR A 554 7.67 -6.44 17.27
CA TYR A 554 7.36 -5.22 16.56
C TYR A 554 7.88 -3.98 17.32
N SER A 555 8.75 -3.23 16.68
CA SER A 555 9.23 -1.95 17.19
C SER A 555 9.16 -0.88 16.09
N ILE A 556 8.44 0.21 16.36
CA ILE A 556 8.22 1.27 15.36
C ILE A 556 9.53 2.00 15.08
N PRO A 557 10.03 2.06 13.84
CA PRO A 557 11.21 2.84 13.49
C PRO A 557 10.99 4.35 13.70
N SER A 558 12.08 5.10 13.89
CA SER A 558 12.04 6.55 13.94
C SER A 558 11.43 7.14 12.66
N ARG A 559 10.89 8.35 12.72
CA ARG A 559 10.28 9.01 11.55
C ARG A 559 11.26 9.18 10.40
N THR A 560 12.53 9.44 10.69
CA THR A 560 13.60 9.55 9.70
C THR A 560 13.90 8.21 9.04
N SER A 561 13.97 7.11 9.80
CA SER A 561 14.16 5.76 9.27
C SER A 561 12.98 5.31 8.40
N GLN A 562 11.75 5.66 8.79
CA GLN A 562 10.57 5.42 7.96
C GLN A 562 10.63 6.22 6.66
N PHE A 563 10.97 7.52 6.75
CA PHE A 563 11.11 8.40 5.60
C PHE A 563 12.13 7.85 4.60
N THR A 564 13.36 7.53 5.03
CA THR A 564 14.38 6.97 4.14
C THR A 564 13.97 5.64 3.52
N THR A 565 13.25 4.80 4.28
CA THR A 565 12.74 3.53 3.76
C THR A 565 11.68 3.74 2.69
N PHE A 566 10.75 4.69 2.89
CA PHE A 566 9.73 5.04 1.90
C PHE A 566 10.33 5.67 0.65
N VAL A 567 11.32 6.57 0.80
CA VAL A 567 12.02 7.17 -0.35
C VAL A 567 12.68 6.08 -1.20
N LEU A 568 13.47 5.20 -0.58
CA LEU A 568 14.17 4.14 -1.31
C LEU A 568 13.21 3.13 -1.95
N ARG A 569 12.14 2.74 -1.24
CA ARG A 569 11.12 1.82 -1.77
C ARG A 569 10.41 2.40 -2.99
N ASP A 570 9.97 3.65 -2.90
CA ASP A 570 9.25 4.31 -3.98
C ASP A 570 10.16 4.61 -5.18
N ALA A 571 11.39 5.06 -4.94
CA ALA A 571 12.38 5.27 -5.99
C ALA A 571 12.70 3.96 -6.73
N LEU A 572 12.97 2.87 -5.99
CA LEU A 572 13.26 1.57 -6.59
C LEU A 572 12.05 1.01 -7.38
N LYS A 573 10.83 1.17 -6.85
CA LYS A 573 9.60 0.80 -7.53
C LYS A 573 9.48 1.50 -8.89
N LYS A 574 9.71 2.82 -8.93
CA LYS A 574 9.65 3.64 -10.16
C LYS A 574 10.76 3.25 -11.15
N LEU A 575 11.99 3.09 -10.67
CA LEU A 575 13.12 2.69 -11.52
C LEU A 575 12.94 1.31 -12.16
N LYS A 576 12.25 0.39 -11.47
CA LYS A 576 11.97 -0.96 -11.99
C LYS A 576 10.75 -1.02 -12.90
N ASP A 577 9.88 -0.01 -12.88
CA ASP A 577 8.77 0.13 -13.82
C ASP A 577 9.29 0.76 -15.11
N THR A 578 9.70 -0.11 -16.05
CA THR A 578 10.32 0.31 -17.32
C THR A 578 9.36 1.18 -18.14
N GLN A 579 8.05 0.86 -18.14
CA GLN A 579 7.05 1.63 -18.88
C GLN A 579 6.88 3.03 -18.29
N TYR A 580 6.79 3.12 -16.97
CA TYR A 580 6.70 4.41 -16.27
C TYR A 580 7.94 5.28 -16.54
N MET A 581 9.15 4.70 -16.44
CA MET A 581 10.39 5.43 -16.69
C MET A 581 10.49 5.89 -18.13
N LEU A 582 10.19 5.03 -19.11
CA LEU A 582 10.25 5.39 -20.52
C LEU A 582 9.30 6.54 -20.83
N LEU A 583 8.04 6.46 -20.42
CA LEU A 583 7.06 7.50 -20.67
C LEU A 583 7.45 8.83 -20.02
N ASN A 584 7.81 8.82 -18.74
CA ASN A 584 8.19 10.06 -18.04
C ASN A 584 9.50 10.67 -18.56
N MET A 585 10.46 9.86 -19.05
CA MET A 585 11.71 10.37 -19.63
C MET A 585 11.53 10.93 -21.05
N LEU A 586 10.56 10.46 -21.80
CA LEU A 586 10.31 10.91 -23.18
C LEU A 586 9.25 12.03 -23.27
N GLU A 587 8.28 12.09 -22.35
CA GLU A 587 7.17 13.05 -22.38
C GLU A 587 7.69 14.48 -22.45
N VAL A 588 8.54 14.90 -21.52
CA VAL A 588 9.02 16.29 -21.43
C VAL A 588 9.96 16.68 -22.57
N PRO A 589 10.97 15.90 -22.97
CA PRO A 589 11.81 16.21 -24.13
C PRO A 589 11.01 16.37 -25.43
N ILE A 590 10.03 15.49 -25.66
CA ILE A 590 9.17 15.56 -26.86
C ILE A 590 8.30 16.83 -26.81
N LEU A 591 7.67 17.12 -25.68
CA LEU A 591 6.86 18.33 -25.53
C LEU A 591 7.71 19.60 -25.65
N ALA A 592 8.91 19.64 -25.05
CA ALA A 592 9.82 20.77 -25.13
C ALA A 592 10.28 21.00 -26.58
N PHE A 593 10.64 19.94 -27.29
CA PHE A 593 11.04 20.01 -28.70
C PHE A 593 9.89 20.48 -29.59
N LEU A 594 8.71 19.86 -29.46
CA LEU A 594 7.53 20.24 -30.25
C LEU A 594 7.10 21.67 -29.96
N LEU A 595 7.11 22.08 -28.71
CA LEU A 595 6.76 23.46 -28.32
C LEU A 595 7.74 24.46 -28.91
N ALA A 596 9.04 24.23 -28.70
CA ALA A 596 10.06 25.12 -29.23
C ALA A 596 10.02 25.19 -30.77
N LEU A 597 9.89 24.04 -31.45
CA LEU A 597 9.77 23.98 -32.90
C LEU A 597 8.52 24.73 -33.41
N ALA A 598 7.38 24.55 -32.77
CA ALA A 598 6.11 25.22 -33.17
C ALA A 598 6.15 26.73 -32.95
N THR A 599 6.92 27.21 -31.97
CA THR A 599 7.04 28.64 -31.64
C THR A 599 8.29 29.32 -32.22
N HIS A 600 9.18 28.55 -32.88
CA HIS A 600 10.38 29.04 -33.54
C HIS A 600 10.00 29.71 -34.89
N TYR A 601 9.72 31.00 -34.80
CA TYR A 601 9.29 31.76 -35.99
C TYR A 601 10.46 32.35 -36.75
N ILE A 602 10.60 32.00 -38.01
CA ILE A 602 11.59 32.57 -38.92
C ILE A 602 10.89 33.66 -39.72
N GLY A 603 11.28 34.92 -39.57
CA GLY A 603 10.73 36.05 -40.26
C GLY A 603 11.02 36.05 -41.75
N GLU A 604 10.54 37.06 -42.45
CA GLU A 604 10.70 37.22 -43.93
C GLU A 604 12.18 37.26 -44.37
N ALA A 605 13.09 37.60 -43.50
CA ALA A 605 14.54 37.62 -43.77
C ALA A 605 15.20 36.24 -43.90
N GLY A 606 14.44 35.13 -43.60
CA GLY A 606 14.93 33.76 -43.71
C GLY A 606 15.95 33.33 -42.65
N ILE A 607 16.25 34.18 -41.69
CA ILE A 607 17.17 33.94 -40.59
C ILE A 607 16.41 34.13 -39.26
N TYR A 608 16.56 33.17 -38.34
CA TYR A 608 15.98 33.29 -37.00
C TYR A 608 16.70 34.38 -36.20
N THR A 609 15.93 35.24 -35.55
CA THR A 609 16.42 36.15 -34.48
C THR A 609 15.43 36.19 -33.35
N LEU A 610 15.97 36.17 -32.10
CA LEU A 610 15.13 36.24 -30.90
C LEU A 610 14.25 37.51 -30.94
N GLN A 611 14.79 38.63 -31.40
CA GLN A 611 14.08 39.91 -31.48
C GLN A 611 12.80 39.83 -32.35
N ALA A 612 12.89 39.24 -33.51
CA ALA A 612 11.75 39.17 -34.47
C ALA A 612 10.74 38.06 -34.13
N ASN A 613 11.06 37.15 -33.21
CA ASN A 613 10.17 36.07 -32.91
C ASN A 613 8.91 36.54 -32.17
N SER A 614 7.80 36.61 -32.87
CA SER A 614 6.50 37.00 -32.35
C SER A 614 5.89 36.02 -31.34
N ASN A 615 6.39 34.79 -31.27
CA ASN A 615 5.82 33.72 -30.48
C ASN A 615 6.51 33.51 -29.12
N LEU A 616 7.54 34.31 -28.77
CA LEU A 616 8.25 34.15 -27.51
C LEU A 616 7.34 34.25 -26.26
N PRO A 617 6.42 35.22 -26.15
CA PRO A 617 5.49 35.27 -25.03
C PRO A 617 4.61 34.03 -24.90
N THR A 618 4.15 33.48 -26.04
CA THR A 618 3.38 32.24 -26.10
C THR A 618 4.23 31.05 -25.65
N TYR A 619 5.50 30.99 -26.10
CA TYR A 619 6.45 29.95 -25.68
C TYR A 619 6.62 29.94 -24.13
N LEU A 620 6.92 31.12 -23.53
CA LEU A 620 7.09 31.23 -22.07
C LEU A 620 5.83 30.78 -21.32
N PHE A 621 4.66 31.20 -21.78
CA PHE A 621 3.39 30.79 -21.19
C PHE A 621 3.16 29.27 -21.31
N MET A 622 3.40 28.71 -22.49
CA MET A 622 3.24 27.28 -22.71
C MET A 622 4.23 26.43 -21.93
N CYS A 623 5.44 26.93 -21.63
CA CYS A 623 6.36 26.26 -20.70
C CYS A 623 5.71 26.12 -19.30
N VAL A 624 5.03 27.14 -18.81
CA VAL A 624 4.28 27.11 -17.55
C VAL A 624 3.14 26.07 -17.61
N VAL A 625 2.39 26.05 -18.73
CA VAL A 625 1.29 25.11 -18.93
C VAL A 625 1.81 23.67 -18.95
N VAL A 626 2.91 23.40 -19.65
CA VAL A 626 3.56 22.08 -19.70
C VAL A 626 4.01 21.67 -18.30
N ALA A 627 4.60 22.58 -17.51
CA ALA A 627 5.00 22.29 -16.13
C ALA A 627 3.80 21.90 -15.24
N ILE A 628 2.67 22.62 -15.36
CA ILE A 628 1.43 22.29 -14.65
C ILE A 628 0.88 20.94 -15.12
N PHE A 629 0.79 20.73 -16.43
CA PHE A 629 0.23 19.49 -17.00
C PHE A 629 1.03 18.25 -16.59
N VAL A 630 2.34 18.26 -16.83
CA VAL A 630 3.21 17.12 -16.53
C VAL A 630 3.27 16.88 -15.01
N GLY A 631 3.35 17.94 -14.21
CA GLY A 631 3.33 17.82 -12.75
C GLY A 631 2.05 17.20 -12.20
N LEU A 632 0.89 17.57 -12.73
CA LEU A 632 -0.40 16.96 -12.39
C LEU A 632 -0.45 15.50 -12.86
N ASN A 633 -0.06 15.23 -14.11
CA ASN A 633 -0.12 13.89 -14.69
C ASN A 633 0.74 12.87 -13.89
N THR A 634 1.98 13.23 -13.59
CA THR A 634 2.92 12.37 -12.84
C THR A 634 2.48 12.09 -11.41
N SER A 635 1.74 13.01 -10.77
CA SER A 635 1.36 12.90 -9.35
C SER A 635 -0.06 12.42 -9.11
N ALA A 636 -0.95 12.53 -10.10
CA ALA A 636 -2.39 12.31 -9.93
C ALA A 636 -2.77 10.88 -9.56
N GLU A 637 -2.00 9.86 -9.95
CA GLU A 637 -2.28 8.45 -9.61
C GLU A 637 -1.52 7.91 -8.40
N GLU A 638 -0.51 8.62 -7.91
CA GLU A 638 0.45 8.11 -6.92
C GLU A 638 -0.20 7.62 -5.62
N MET A 639 -1.07 8.42 -5.03
CA MET A 639 -1.78 8.07 -3.79
C MET A 639 -2.87 7.02 -4.04
N PHE A 640 -3.50 7.07 -5.22
CA PHE A 640 -4.54 6.13 -5.61
C PHE A 640 -3.99 4.72 -5.79
N LYS A 641 -2.86 4.56 -6.48
CA LYS A 641 -2.17 3.27 -6.69
C LYS A 641 -1.72 2.65 -5.36
N ASP A 642 -1.23 3.46 -4.44
CA ASP A 642 -0.75 2.97 -3.14
C ASP A 642 -1.87 2.72 -2.12
N ARG A 643 -3.12 3.04 -2.42
CA ARG A 643 -4.25 2.93 -1.47
C ARG A 643 -4.39 1.53 -0.87
N LYS A 644 -4.27 0.48 -1.69
CA LYS A 644 -4.33 -0.92 -1.22
C LYS A 644 -3.18 -1.23 -0.26
N LEU A 645 -1.97 -0.84 -0.61
CA LEU A 645 -0.78 -1.02 0.22
C LEU A 645 -0.90 -0.29 1.57
N LEU A 646 -1.38 0.97 1.54
CA LEU A 646 -1.61 1.77 2.75
C LEU A 646 -2.66 1.15 3.68
N MET A 647 -3.69 0.47 3.14
CA MET A 647 -4.66 -0.25 3.96
C MET A 647 -4.01 -1.40 4.74
N ARG A 648 -3.04 -2.11 4.18
CA ARG A 648 -2.25 -3.11 4.90
C ARG A 648 -1.35 -2.44 5.94
N GLU A 649 -0.62 -1.42 5.55
CA GLU A 649 0.35 -0.72 6.41
C GLU A 649 -0.33 0.08 7.55
N GLN A 650 -1.64 0.28 7.49
CA GLN A 650 -2.41 0.96 8.55
C GLN A 650 -2.27 0.26 9.91
N PHE A 651 -2.13 -1.07 9.92
CA PHE A 651 -1.90 -1.84 11.15
C PHE A 651 -0.50 -1.66 11.74
N LEU A 652 0.44 -1.13 10.97
CA LEU A 652 1.80 -0.83 11.42
C LEU A 652 1.90 0.53 12.11
N ASN A 653 0.84 1.35 12.14
CA ASN A 653 0.83 2.70 12.73
C ASN A 653 2.02 3.57 12.30
N LEU A 654 2.39 3.52 11.01
CA LEU A 654 3.48 4.29 10.45
C LEU A 654 3.15 5.78 10.34
N SER A 655 4.19 6.60 10.30
CA SER A 655 4.06 8.05 10.19
C SER A 655 3.55 8.46 8.80
N ARG A 656 2.37 9.08 8.77
CA ARG A 656 1.80 9.62 7.54
C ARG A 656 2.67 10.71 6.93
N SER A 657 3.25 11.61 7.76
CA SER A 657 4.15 12.66 7.27
C SER A 657 5.39 12.09 6.58
N SER A 658 5.99 11.02 7.15
CA SER A 658 7.14 10.36 6.53
C SER A 658 6.80 9.77 5.16
N TYR A 659 5.62 9.17 5.01
CA TYR A 659 5.14 8.66 3.74
C TYR A 659 4.88 9.77 2.71
N LEU A 660 4.14 10.83 3.10
CA LEU A 660 3.84 11.95 2.20
C LEU A 660 5.09 12.67 1.73
N ASN A 661 6.00 12.99 2.67
CA ASN A 661 7.25 13.68 2.34
C ASN A 661 8.14 12.81 1.44
N ALA A 662 8.16 11.49 1.62
CA ALA A 662 8.90 10.59 0.73
C ALA A 662 8.36 10.63 -0.71
N LYS A 663 7.02 10.64 -0.88
CA LYS A 663 6.39 10.80 -2.20
C LYS A 663 6.74 12.13 -2.84
N ILE A 664 6.64 13.21 -2.06
CA ILE A 664 6.95 14.57 -2.53
C ILE A 664 8.40 14.66 -2.99
N VAL A 665 9.35 14.15 -2.19
CA VAL A 665 10.79 14.20 -2.53
C VAL A 665 11.10 13.43 -3.82
N ASN A 666 10.54 12.24 -4.01
CA ASN A 666 10.76 11.46 -5.22
C ASN A 666 10.15 12.13 -6.47
N LEU A 667 8.95 12.70 -6.35
CA LEU A 667 8.33 13.44 -7.44
C LEU A 667 9.05 14.75 -7.72
N PHE A 668 9.53 15.45 -6.69
CA PHE A 668 10.30 16.67 -6.85
C PHE A 668 11.67 16.41 -7.50
N ALA A 669 12.32 15.30 -7.17
CA ALA A 669 13.55 14.90 -7.86
C ALA A 669 13.31 14.63 -9.35
N LEU A 670 12.19 13.98 -9.69
CA LEU A 670 11.79 13.76 -11.08
C LEU A 670 11.48 15.08 -11.78
N SER A 671 10.73 15.99 -11.13
CA SER A 671 10.40 17.30 -11.71
C SER A 671 11.62 18.20 -11.91
N THR A 672 12.64 18.07 -11.07
CA THR A 672 13.91 18.77 -11.28
C THR A 672 14.57 18.35 -12.60
N LEU A 673 14.53 17.05 -12.90
CA LEU A 673 15.01 16.52 -14.17
C LEU A 673 14.14 17.00 -15.35
N HIS A 674 12.81 16.96 -15.19
CA HIS A 674 11.89 17.48 -16.19
C HIS A 674 12.10 18.97 -16.48
N THR A 675 12.30 19.78 -15.43
CA THR A 675 12.59 21.21 -15.57
C THR A 675 13.90 21.44 -16.33
N ALA A 676 14.96 20.69 -15.98
CA ALA A 676 16.22 20.77 -16.66
C ALA A 676 16.08 20.42 -18.17
N MET A 677 15.33 19.35 -18.50
CA MET A 677 15.08 18.96 -19.89
C MET A 677 14.28 20.03 -20.63
N LEU A 678 13.22 20.58 -20.02
CA LEU A 678 12.36 21.60 -20.62
C LEU A 678 13.16 22.87 -20.93
N VAL A 679 13.93 23.36 -19.97
CA VAL A 679 14.76 24.56 -20.14
C VAL A 679 15.90 24.31 -21.12
N CYS A 680 16.71 23.25 -20.95
CA CYS A 680 17.84 23.00 -21.82
C CYS A 680 17.44 22.82 -23.29
N ILE A 681 16.42 22.02 -23.57
CA ILE A 681 15.99 21.76 -24.96
C ILE A 681 15.27 22.98 -25.53
N GLY A 682 14.30 23.53 -24.81
CA GLY A 682 13.47 24.60 -25.28
C GLY A 682 14.22 25.92 -25.46
N HIS A 683 15.00 26.34 -24.46
CA HIS A 683 15.75 27.59 -24.50
C HIS A 683 16.93 27.53 -25.50
N TRP A 684 17.52 26.32 -25.67
CA TRP A 684 18.55 26.13 -26.70
C TRP A 684 18.02 26.34 -28.10
N ILE A 685 16.83 25.78 -28.43
CA ILE A 685 16.19 25.94 -29.74
C ILE A 685 15.72 27.38 -29.96
N MET A 686 15.19 28.02 -28.90
CA MET A 686 14.68 29.39 -28.95
C MET A 686 15.77 30.45 -28.84
N GLU A 687 17.04 30.07 -28.70
CA GLU A 687 18.21 30.95 -28.54
C GLU A 687 18.07 31.97 -27.39
N ILE A 688 17.38 31.57 -26.28
CA ILE A 688 17.22 32.42 -25.10
C ILE A 688 18.58 32.59 -24.39
N PRO A 689 18.99 33.82 -23.99
CA PRO A 689 20.27 34.05 -23.31
C PRO A 689 20.44 33.23 -22.03
N LEU A 690 21.67 32.72 -21.80
CA LEU A 690 21.98 31.83 -20.66
C LEU A 690 21.70 32.46 -19.28
N CYS A 691 21.69 33.80 -19.17
CA CYS A 691 21.39 34.50 -17.91
C CYS A 691 19.99 34.19 -17.37
N HIS A 692 19.03 33.88 -18.25
CA HIS A 692 17.64 33.57 -17.87
C HIS A 692 17.43 32.09 -17.47
N TRP A 693 18.28 31.17 -17.92
CA TRP A 693 18.05 29.74 -17.77
C TRP A 693 17.83 29.30 -16.30
N LEU A 694 18.67 29.82 -15.37
CA LEU A 694 18.53 29.49 -13.95
C LEU A 694 17.25 30.10 -13.35
N ALA A 695 16.95 31.35 -13.69
CA ALA A 695 15.75 32.04 -13.21
C ALA A 695 14.48 31.34 -13.69
N HIS A 696 14.41 31.04 -14.98
CA HIS A 696 13.30 30.30 -15.59
C HIS A 696 13.19 28.88 -15.02
N ALA A 697 14.31 28.17 -14.80
CA ALA A 697 14.29 26.85 -14.15
C ALA A 697 13.72 26.92 -12.74
N VAL A 698 14.04 27.95 -11.94
CA VAL A 698 13.48 28.13 -10.59
C VAL A 698 11.98 28.39 -10.64
N VAL A 699 11.51 29.25 -11.53
CA VAL A 699 10.06 29.52 -11.69
C VAL A 699 9.31 28.27 -12.13
N LEU A 700 9.82 27.55 -13.12
CA LEU A 700 9.19 26.32 -13.61
C LEU A 700 9.21 25.20 -12.54
N LEU A 701 10.31 25.06 -11.80
CA LEU A 701 10.41 24.09 -10.70
C LEU A 701 9.40 24.37 -9.58
N THR A 702 9.19 25.64 -9.22
CA THR A 702 8.18 26.05 -8.24
C THR A 702 6.76 25.75 -8.76
N THR A 703 6.55 25.95 -10.04
CA THR A 703 5.29 25.61 -10.74
C THR A 703 5.02 24.09 -10.73
N PHE A 704 6.06 23.29 -11.02
CA PHE A 704 5.99 21.84 -10.86
C PHE A 704 5.66 21.44 -9.42
N ALA A 705 6.27 22.06 -8.43
CA ALA A 705 5.98 21.79 -7.01
C ALA A 705 4.50 22.00 -6.69
N PHE A 706 3.91 23.11 -7.15
CA PHE A 706 2.48 23.37 -7.02
C PHE A 706 1.65 22.25 -7.69
N ALA A 707 1.95 21.91 -8.95
CA ALA A 707 1.23 20.92 -9.72
C ALA A 707 1.30 19.52 -9.06
N ILE A 708 2.46 19.11 -8.55
CA ILE A 708 2.66 17.84 -7.84
C ILE A 708 1.79 17.78 -6.58
N ILE A 709 1.85 18.78 -5.72
CA ILE A 709 1.07 18.77 -4.48
C ILE A 709 -0.44 18.83 -4.77
N PHE A 710 -0.83 19.57 -5.79
CA PHE A 710 -2.23 19.63 -6.23
C PHE A 710 -2.70 18.26 -6.75
N GLY A 711 -1.91 17.60 -7.62
CA GLY A 711 -2.21 16.26 -8.13
C GLY A 711 -2.27 15.19 -7.03
N LEU A 712 -1.39 15.27 -6.02
CA LEU A 712 -1.46 14.40 -4.83
C LEU A 712 -2.75 14.62 -4.04
N ASN A 713 -3.25 15.86 -3.93
CA ASN A 713 -4.55 16.14 -3.32
C ASN A 713 -5.70 15.47 -4.09
N ILE A 714 -5.73 15.62 -5.41
CA ILE A 714 -6.70 14.93 -6.28
C ILE A 714 -6.63 13.42 -6.07
N SER A 715 -5.42 12.85 -6.10
CA SER A 715 -5.16 11.42 -5.93
C SER A 715 -5.64 10.88 -4.57
N SER A 716 -5.48 11.66 -3.50
CA SER A 716 -5.93 11.26 -2.16
C SER A 716 -7.45 11.32 -2.02
N GLY A 717 -8.09 12.32 -2.65
CA GLY A 717 -9.51 12.62 -2.49
C GLY A 717 -10.43 11.71 -3.32
N LEU A 718 -10.05 11.41 -4.56
CA LEU A 718 -10.91 10.71 -5.51
C LEU A 718 -10.76 9.18 -5.41
N LYS A 719 -11.85 8.45 -5.74
CA LYS A 719 -11.96 7.00 -5.55
C LYS A 719 -11.74 6.18 -6.83
N SER A 720 -11.70 6.80 -8.00
CA SER A 720 -11.51 6.13 -9.28
C SER A 720 -10.49 6.86 -10.16
N ALA A 721 -9.71 6.10 -10.94
CA ALA A 721 -8.75 6.64 -11.89
C ALA A 721 -9.45 7.55 -12.94
N VAL A 722 -10.62 7.16 -13.41
CA VAL A 722 -11.40 7.96 -14.38
C VAL A 722 -11.72 9.35 -13.81
N SER A 723 -12.18 9.43 -12.55
CA SER A 723 -12.46 10.72 -11.91
C SER A 723 -11.22 11.59 -11.78
N ILE A 724 -10.06 10.96 -11.53
CA ILE A 724 -8.76 11.66 -11.46
C ILE A 724 -8.43 12.31 -12.79
N TYR A 725 -8.49 11.55 -13.89
CA TYR A 725 -8.17 12.09 -15.22
C TYR A 725 -9.15 13.16 -15.70
N ILE A 726 -10.43 13.06 -15.36
CA ILE A 726 -11.42 14.09 -15.68
C ILE A 726 -11.14 15.39 -14.91
N SER A 727 -10.55 15.31 -13.71
CA SER A 727 -10.25 16.51 -12.90
C SER A 727 -9.05 17.31 -13.42
N ILE A 728 -8.12 16.69 -14.17
CA ILE A 728 -6.94 17.38 -14.70
C ILE A 728 -7.33 18.53 -15.66
N PRO A 729 -8.10 18.31 -16.74
CA PRO A 729 -8.58 19.41 -17.58
C PRO A 729 -9.38 20.46 -16.82
N LEU A 730 -10.18 20.05 -15.82
CA LEU A 730 -10.95 20.99 -15.00
C LEU A 730 -10.07 21.97 -14.21
N VAL A 731 -8.85 21.56 -13.88
CA VAL A 731 -7.85 22.43 -13.23
C VAL A 731 -7.10 23.28 -14.26
N ILE A 732 -6.71 22.69 -15.39
CA ILE A 732 -5.87 23.36 -16.40
C ILE A 732 -6.65 24.46 -17.14
N VAL A 733 -7.90 24.23 -17.52
CA VAL A 733 -8.69 25.20 -18.29
C VAL A 733 -8.81 26.55 -17.59
N PRO A 734 -9.14 26.66 -16.29
CA PRO A 734 -9.11 27.94 -15.60
C PRO A 734 -7.73 28.60 -15.53
N GLN A 735 -6.65 27.79 -15.40
CA GLN A 735 -5.26 28.28 -15.43
C GLN A 735 -4.92 28.92 -16.79
N LEU A 736 -5.46 28.40 -17.88
CA LEU A 736 -5.30 28.98 -19.20
C LEU A 736 -6.11 30.27 -19.38
N LEU A 737 -7.39 30.24 -19.02
CA LEU A 737 -8.32 31.33 -19.28
C LEU A 737 -8.05 32.57 -18.45
N PHE A 738 -7.69 32.41 -17.17
CA PHE A 738 -7.53 33.50 -16.22
C PHE A 738 -6.06 33.85 -15.93
N SER A 739 -5.18 33.50 -16.85
CA SER A 739 -3.74 33.81 -16.76
C SER A 739 -3.41 35.24 -17.16
N GLY A 740 -4.30 35.92 -17.89
CA GLY A 740 -4.05 37.23 -18.48
C GLY A 740 -3.30 37.19 -19.83
N THR A 741 -3.04 35.98 -20.37
CA THR A 741 -2.36 35.79 -21.66
C THR A 741 -3.32 35.42 -22.78
N MET A 742 -4.28 34.51 -22.52
CA MET A 742 -5.29 34.10 -23.48
C MET A 742 -6.45 35.11 -23.55
N VAL A 743 -6.86 35.64 -22.41
CA VAL A 743 -7.87 36.67 -22.28
C VAL A 743 -7.28 37.80 -21.46
N ASP A 744 -7.19 38.99 -22.09
CA ASP A 744 -6.75 40.20 -21.40
C ASP A 744 -7.66 40.51 -20.22
N PHE A 745 -7.09 40.88 -19.09
CA PHE A 745 -7.88 41.18 -17.89
C PHE A 745 -8.86 42.34 -18.08
N ASP A 746 -8.55 43.26 -18.96
CA ASP A 746 -9.42 44.38 -19.32
C ASP A 746 -10.65 43.96 -20.16
N ARG A 747 -10.60 42.80 -20.81
CA ARG A 747 -11.68 42.21 -21.60
C ARG A 747 -12.52 41.20 -20.85
N LEU A 748 -12.24 40.97 -19.55
CA LEU A 748 -13.07 40.13 -18.71
C LEU A 748 -14.44 40.79 -18.46
N HIS A 749 -15.41 39.94 -18.10
CA HIS A 749 -16.72 40.38 -17.68
C HIS A 749 -16.58 41.41 -16.50
N PRO A 750 -17.30 42.53 -16.49
CA PRO A 750 -17.16 43.62 -15.48
C PRO A 750 -17.22 43.12 -14.03
N ALA A 751 -17.98 42.04 -13.75
CA ALA A 751 -18.04 41.45 -12.40
C ALA A 751 -16.74 40.73 -11.96
N LEU A 752 -15.84 40.42 -12.88
CA LEU A 752 -14.56 39.74 -12.62
C LEU A 752 -13.36 40.66 -12.83
N ALA A 753 -13.52 41.74 -13.58
CA ALA A 753 -12.46 42.67 -13.91
C ALA A 753 -12.10 43.55 -12.69
N ASN A 754 -10.87 44.01 -12.63
CA ASN A 754 -10.41 45.02 -11.69
C ASN A 754 -9.88 46.24 -12.49
N ARG A 755 -10.10 47.40 -12.00
CA ARG A 755 -9.77 48.66 -12.68
C ARG A 755 -8.29 49.03 -12.66
N GLU A 756 -7.61 48.67 -11.59
CA GLU A 756 -6.21 49.06 -11.32
C GLU A 756 -5.24 47.90 -11.24
N TYR A 757 -5.67 46.84 -10.55
CA TYR A 757 -4.82 45.68 -10.29
C TYR A 757 -5.26 44.43 -11.05
N THR A 758 -4.44 43.40 -11.02
CA THR A 758 -4.87 42.10 -11.50
C THR A 758 -6.15 41.65 -10.78
N PRO A 759 -7.13 41.07 -11.50
CA PRO A 759 -8.36 40.59 -10.88
C PRO A 759 -8.09 39.48 -9.86
N VAL A 760 -8.92 39.39 -8.81
CA VAL A 760 -8.79 38.34 -7.77
C VAL A 760 -8.79 36.94 -8.36
N ILE A 761 -9.57 36.71 -9.44
CA ILE A 761 -9.58 35.41 -10.13
C ILE A 761 -8.22 35.08 -10.75
N GLY A 762 -7.51 36.08 -11.30
CA GLY A 762 -6.15 35.94 -11.78
C GLY A 762 -5.15 35.70 -10.64
N ASP A 763 -5.36 36.33 -9.47
CA ASP A 763 -4.49 36.15 -8.30
C ASP A 763 -4.55 34.74 -7.73
N ILE A 764 -5.64 33.97 -7.95
CA ILE A 764 -5.78 32.57 -7.57
C ILE A 764 -5.05 31.63 -8.57
N MET A 765 -4.77 32.10 -9.80
CA MET A 765 -4.15 31.29 -10.84
C MET A 765 -2.62 31.28 -10.75
N VAL A 766 -2.04 30.12 -10.49
CA VAL A 766 -0.58 29.97 -10.41
C VAL A 766 0.08 30.22 -11.76
N SER A 767 -0.58 29.88 -12.84
CA SER A 767 -0.10 30.14 -14.22
C SER A 767 0.19 31.63 -14.46
N ARG A 768 -0.62 32.53 -13.93
CA ARG A 768 -0.41 33.96 -14.01
C ARG A 768 0.86 34.41 -13.29
N TRP A 769 1.05 33.94 -12.04
CA TRP A 769 2.24 34.28 -11.27
C TRP A 769 3.52 33.77 -11.90
N ALA A 770 3.49 32.53 -12.41
CA ALA A 770 4.64 31.93 -13.07
C ALA A 770 4.97 32.64 -14.40
N TYR A 771 3.96 32.87 -15.24
CA TYR A 771 4.15 33.55 -16.50
C TYR A 771 4.67 34.99 -16.34
N GLU A 772 4.05 35.77 -15.43
CA GLU A 772 4.48 37.13 -15.12
C GLU A 772 5.95 37.15 -14.68
N ALA A 773 6.36 36.17 -13.85
CA ALA A 773 7.76 36.06 -13.40
C ALA A 773 8.72 35.82 -14.56
N LEU A 774 8.39 34.90 -15.48
CA LEU A 774 9.20 34.61 -16.67
C LEU A 774 9.26 35.84 -17.62
N ALA A 775 8.12 36.45 -17.92
CA ALA A 775 8.02 37.55 -18.86
C ALA A 775 8.74 38.82 -18.36
N VAL A 776 8.58 39.15 -17.07
CA VAL A 776 9.26 40.30 -16.47
C VAL A 776 10.77 40.06 -16.37
N ASP A 777 11.23 38.84 -16.02
CA ASP A 777 12.66 38.49 -16.00
C ASP A 777 13.30 38.61 -17.36
N GLU A 778 12.67 38.03 -18.40
CA GLU A 778 13.15 38.09 -19.78
C GLU A 778 13.21 39.52 -20.33
N PHE A 779 12.26 40.40 -19.92
CA PHE A 779 12.27 41.80 -20.34
C PHE A 779 13.30 42.63 -19.57
N THR A 780 13.34 42.53 -18.20
CA THR A 780 14.08 43.46 -17.36
C THR A 780 15.54 43.11 -17.14
N ARG A 781 15.89 41.81 -17.20
CA ARG A 781 17.22 41.26 -16.84
C ARG A 781 18.01 40.76 -18.05
N ASN A 782 17.53 41.05 -19.26
CA ASN A 782 18.31 40.71 -20.44
C ASN A 782 19.57 41.65 -20.54
N PRO A 783 20.66 41.20 -21.15
CA PRO A 783 21.94 41.90 -21.15
C PRO A 783 21.93 43.31 -21.75
N TYR A 784 20.86 43.65 -22.50
CA TYR A 784 20.71 45.00 -23.05
C TYR A 784 19.88 45.87 -22.08
N GLU A 785 18.66 45.45 -21.74
CA GLU A 785 17.73 46.26 -20.93
C GLU A 785 18.19 46.43 -19.47
N GLU A 786 18.90 45.48 -18.89
CA GLU A 786 19.45 45.56 -17.52
C GLU A 786 20.30 46.82 -17.31
N ARG A 787 20.96 47.29 -18.37
CA ARG A 787 21.81 48.51 -18.32
C ARG A 787 21.00 49.79 -18.33
N PHE A 788 19.89 49.79 -19.05
CA PHE A 788 19.04 51.00 -19.26
C PHE A 788 17.84 51.06 -18.32
N PHE A 789 17.46 49.97 -17.70
CA PHE A 789 16.18 49.80 -17.04
C PHE A 789 15.87 50.90 -16.01
N ASP A 790 16.80 51.22 -15.12
CA ASP A 790 16.59 52.25 -14.08
C ASP A 790 16.43 53.66 -14.67
N ALA A 791 17.22 54.00 -15.69
CA ALA A 791 17.11 55.28 -16.38
C ALA A 791 15.81 55.37 -17.21
N GLU A 792 15.41 54.25 -17.88
CA GLU A 792 14.16 54.17 -18.61
C GLU A 792 12.93 54.24 -17.69
N VAL A 793 12.97 53.74 -16.44
CA VAL A 793 11.91 53.89 -15.44
C VAL A 793 11.70 55.37 -15.12
N LYS A 794 12.77 56.14 -14.83
CA LYS A 794 12.71 57.58 -14.54
C LYS A 794 12.19 58.32 -15.77
N LYS A 795 12.74 58.10 -16.92
CA LYS A 795 12.33 58.71 -18.21
C LYS A 795 10.87 58.43 -18.54
N SER A 796 10.40 57.22 -18.36
CA SER A 796 9.03 56.82 -18.60
C SER A 796 8.05 57.46 -17.62
N ALA A 797 8.42 57.58 -16.32
CA ALA A 797 7.61 58.27 -15.31
C ALA A 797 7.44 59.76 -15.64
N ALA A 798 8.53 60.44 -15.96
CA ALA A 798 8.54 61.85 -16.36
C ALA A 798 7.77 62.07 -17.68
N SER A 799 7.97 61.23 -18.70
CA SER A 799 7.26 61.26 -19.97
C SER A 799 5.75 61.06 -19.78
N TYR A 800 5.32 60.15 -18.92
CA TYR A 800 3.90 59.92 -18.64
C TYR A 800 3.29 61.10 -17.89
N ALA A 801 3.99 61.65 -16.93
CA ALA A 801 3.54 62.85 -16.24
C ALA A 801 3.32 64.04 -17.16
N LEU A 802 4.28 64.29 -18.06
CA LEU A 802 4.22 65.39 -19.05
C LEU A 802 3.16 65.17 -20.13
N GLY A 803 3.10 63.93 -20.70
CA GLY A 803 2.34 63.66 -21.89
C GLY A 803 0.89 63.28 -21.66
N ALA A 804 0.56 62.80 -20.44
CA ALA A 804 -0.78 62.28 -20.17
C ALA A 804 -1.36 62.70 -18.84
N TRP A 805 -0.63 62.50 -17.73
CA TRP A 805 -1.18 62.65 -16.38
C TRP A 805 -1.49 64.10 -16.01
N LEU A 806 -0.50 64.98 -16.07
CA LEU A 806 -0.67 66.41 -15.77
C LEU A 806 -1.63 67.14 -16.74
N PRO A 807 -1.59 66.90 -18.07
CA PRO A 807 -2.59 67.44 -18.99
C PRO A 807 -4.03 66.99 -18.69
N GLU A 808 -4.22 65.74 -18.27
CA GLU A 808 -5.57 65.30 -17.88
C GLU A 808 -6.04 65.96 -16.57
N MET A 809 -5.16 66.09 -15.58
CA MET A 809 -5.46 66.80 -14.35
C MET A 809 -5.83 68.28 -14.63
N GLU A 810 -5.13 68.93 -15.57
CA GLU A 810 -5.46 70.28 -16.02
C GLU A 810 -6.85 70.36 -16.67
N THR A 811 -7.17 69.34 -17.47
CA THR A 811 -8.49 69.22 -18.13
C THR A 811 -9.60 69.04 -17.09
N ILE A 812 -9.39 68.19 -16.07
CA ILE A 812 -10.33 67.96 -14.98
C ILE A 812 -10.49 69.29 -14.14
N ASN A 813 -9.39 70.01 -13.89
CA ASN A 813 -9.40 71.26 -13.14
C ASN A 813 -10.18 72.35 -13.87
N ARG A 814 -10.03 72.44 -15.23
CA ARG A 814 -10.76 73.40 -16.06
C ARG A 814 -12.26 73.12 -16.20
N GLN A 815 -12.66 71.83 -16.15
CA GLN A 815 -14.08 71.43 -16.26
C GLN A 815 -14.92 71.84 -15.02
N GLY A 816 -14.30 72.12 -13.88
CA GLY A 816 -14.84 72.64 -12.66
C GLY A 816 -16.18 72.12 -12.13
N GLY A 817 -16.37 71.99 -10.85
CA GLY A 817 -17.72 72.11 -10.24
C GLY A 817 -18.43 70.78 -9.79
N GLU A 818 -17.87 69.64 -9.71
CA GLU A 818 -18.50 68.52 -8.99
C GLU A 818 -17.75 68.26 -7.67
N GLU A 819 -18.49 68.18 -6.53
CA GLU A 819 -18.00 67.65 -5.26
C GLU A 819 -17.41 66.27 -5.50
N GLY A 820 -16.11 66.06 -5.28
CA GLY A 820 -15.37 64.81 -5.54
C GLY A 820 -14.21 65.01 -6.52
N ARG A 821 -14.31 65.79 -7.57
CA ARG A 821 -13.21 66.10 -8.52
C ARG A 821 -12.05 66.86 -7.87
N GLY A 822 -12.38 67.74 -6.90
CA GLY A 822 -11.36 68.45 -6.10
C GLY A 822 -10.52 67.48 -5.25
N GLU A 823 -11.13 66.49 -4.61
CA GLU A 823 -10.45 65.53 -3.79
C GLU A 823 -9.57 64.63 -4.67
N LEU A 824 -10.06 64.20 -5.83
CA LEU A 824 -9.28 63.43 -6.83
C LEU A 824 -8.01 64.20 -7.21
N LEU A 825 -8.09 65.48 -7.57
CA LEU A 825 -6.94 66.31 -7.97
C LEU A 825 -5.92 66.46 -6.84
N LEU A 826 -6.39 66.66 -5.58
CA LEU A 826 -5.50 66.72 -4.43
C LEU A 826 -4.76 65.43 -4.17
N SER A 827 -5.45 64.31 -4.28
CA SER A 827 -4.82 62.97 -4.12
C SER A 827 -3.82 62.67 -5.23
N GLU A 828 -4.15 63.06 -6.47
CA GLU A 828 -3.28 62.79 -7.64
C GLU A 828 -2.04 63.70 -7.64
N ILE A 829 -2.11 64.95 -7.17
CA ILE A 829 -0.94 65.82 -6.94
C ILE A 829 0.04 65.11 -6.02
N GLY A 830 -0.41 64.61 -4.86
CA GLY A 830 0.44 63.88 -3.92
C GLY A 830 1.05 62.62 -4.51
N ARG A 831 0.35 61.95 -5.42
CA ARG A 831 0.89 60.78 -6.14
C ARG A 831 1.96 61.18 -7.16
N VAL A 832 1.77 62.30 -7.90
CA VAL A 832 2.79 62.83 -8.82
C VAL A 832 4.04 63.24 -8.06
N GLU A 833 3.92 63.97 -6.92
CA GLU A 833 5.05 64.31 -6.04
C GLU A 833 5.82 63.08 -5.62
N ALA A 834 5.13 62.05 -5.14
CA ALA A 834 5.75 60.79 -4.70
C ALA A 834 6.46 60.03 -5.86
N LYS A 835 5.91 60.02 -7.06
CA LYS A 835 6.51 59.38 -8.22
C LYS A 835 7.68 60.14 -8.85
N LEU A 836 7.66 61.46 -8.84
CA LEU A 836 8.78 62.28 -9.31
C LEU A 836 9.83 62.56 -8.19
N GLY A 837 9.56 62.07 -6.96
CA GLY A 837 10.49 62.26 -5.84
C GLY A 837 10.66 63.72 -5.39
N VAL A 838 9.67 64.58 -5.64
CA VAL A 838 9.74 66.03 -5.40
C VAL A 838 8.65 66.42 -4.41
N THR A 839 8.93 67.47 -3.63
CA THR A 839 7.94 68.09 -2.75
C THR A 839 7.58 69.47 -3.25
N LEU A 840 6.29 69.78 -3.31
CA LEU A 840 5.84 71.12 -3.66
C LEU A 840 6.33 72.16 -2.65
N PRO A 841 6.76 73.35 -3.10
CA PRO A 841 7.04 74.48 -2.22
C PRO A 841 5.84 74.79 -1.33
N ASP A 842 6.08 75.24 -0.09
CA ASP A 842 5.01 75.53 0.88
C ASP A 842 4.03 76.56 0.37
N THR A 843 4.45 77.46 -0.54
CA THR A 843 3.61 78.48 -1.21
C THR A 843 2.60 77.86 -2.19
N LEU A 844 2.89 76.69 -2.73
CA LEU A 844 2.04 75.93 -3.70
C LEU A 844 1.39 74.70 -3.07
N ARG A 845 1.69 74.45 -1.78
CA ARG A 845 1.10 73.33 -1.08
C ARG A 845 -0.40 73.49 -0.97
N VAL A 846 -1.14 72.70 -1.62
CA VAL A 846 -2.60 72.71 -1.62
C VAL A 846 -3.04 72.12 -0.29
N GLY A 847 -3.74 72.86 0.53
CA GLY A 847 -4.28 72.46 1.81
C GLY A 847 -5.43 71.46 1.65
N MET A 848 -6.17 71.19 2.74
CA MET A 848 -7.27 70.21 2.71
C MET A 848 -8.48 70.72 1.88
N ALA A 849 -8.51 71.94 1.44
CA ALA A 849 -9.59 72.46 0.62
C ALA A 849 -9.12 72.71 -0.82
N TYR A 850 -9.93 72.29 -1.76
CA TYR A 850 -9.68 72.45 -3.18
C TYR A 850 -9.72 73.91 -3.58
N ASP A 851 -8.68 74.38 -4.28
CA ASP A 851 -8.57 75.74 -4.87
C ASP A 851 -8.03 75.59 -6.31
N ALA A 852 -8.88 75.87 -7.29
CA ALA A 852 -8.59 75.67 -8.70
C ALA A 852 -7.34 76.42 -9.18
N VAL A 853 -7.10 77.66 -8.69
CA VAL A 853 -5.94 78.48 -9.06
C VAL A 853 -4.64 77.89 -8.50
N ARG A 854 -4.67 77.48 -7.24
CA ARG A 854 -3.50 76.84 -6.61
C ARG A 854 -3.19 75.51 -7.26
N VAL A 855 -4.21 74.66 -7.57
CA VAL A 855 -4.07 73.43 -8.27
C VAL A 855 -3.43 73.65 -9.64
N GLU A 856 -3.86 74.67 -10.40
CA GLU A 856 -3.29 75.03 -11.71
C GLU A 856 -1.81 75.39 -11.61
N ARG A 857 -1.44 76.22 -10.66
CA ARG A 857 -0.01 76.57 -10.42
C ARG A 857 0.82 75.35 -9.95
N ALA A 858 0.26 74.50 -9.15
CA ALA A 858 0.93 73.26 -8.72
C ALA A 858 1.15 72.34 -9.93
N ILE A 859 0.16 72.20 -10.79
CA ILE A 859 0.29 71.42 -12.05
C ILE A 859 1.37 71.99 -12.96
N GLU A 860 1.42 73.31 -13.11
CA GLU A 860 2.43 73.98 -13.94
C GLU A 860 3.86 73.75 -13.40
N TYR A 861 4.03 73.94 -12.08
CA TYR A 861 5.31 73.61 -11.40
C TYR A 861 5.74 72.18 -11.63
N LEU A 862 4.82 71.24 -11.40
CA LEU A 862 5.09 69.79 -11.62
C LEU A 862 5.42 69.47 -13.10
N LYS A 863 4.85 70.23 -14.07
CA LYS A 863 5.22 70.06 -15.48
C LYS A 863 6.66 70.49 -15.76
N ASP A 864 7.13 71.60 -15.12
CA ASP A 864 8.49 72.05 -15.30
C ASP A 864 9.49 71.05 -14.67
N VAL A 865 9.21 70.60 -13.46
CA VAL A 865 9.97 69.55 -12.83
C VAL A 865 10.01 68.23 -13.64
N ALA A 866 8.87 67.78 -14.10
CA ALA A 866 8.81 66.59 -14.94
C ALA A 866 9.58 66.73 -16.28
N ARG A 867 9.66 67.96 -16.81
CA ARG A 867 10.43 68.24 -18.01
C ARG A 867 11.93 68.18 -17.76
N ASP A 868 12.38 68.71 -16.59
CA ASP A 868 13.80 68.66 -16.23
C ASP A 868 14.22 67.24 -15.87
N GLU A 869 13.37 66.47 -15.15
CA GLU A 869 13.59 65.02 -14.90
C GLU A 869 13.65 64.22 -16.21
N PHE A 870 12.77 64.49 -17.18
CA PHE A 870 12.80 63.83 -18.50
C PHE A 870 14.12 64.10 -19.21
N LYS A 871 14.60 65.37 -19.21
CA LYS A 871 15.90 65.70 -19.83
C LYS A 871 17.05 65.00 -19.14
N ALA A 872 17.08 65.01 -17.82
CA ALA A 872 18.09 64.38 -16.99
C ALA A 872 18.14 62.85 -17.23
N ALA A 873 16.98 62.16 -17.17
CA ALA A 873 16.89 60.76 -17.43
C ALA A 873 17.22 60.39 -18.89
N SER A 874 16.87 61.25 -19.85
CA SER A 874 17.25 61.03 -21.24
C SER A 874 18.75 61.13 -21.43
N GLY A 875 19.42 62.12 -20.81
CA GLY A 875 20.86 62.26 -20.81
C GLY A 875 21.57 61.09 -20.09
N GLU A 876 20.97 60.54 -19.03
CA GLU A 876 21.47 59.34 -18.34
C GLU A 876 21.42 58.14 -19.29
N CYS A 877 20.31 57.95 -20.04
CA CYS A 877 20.23 56.90 -21.05
C CYS A 877 21.29 57.07 -22.15
N ASP A 878 21.51 58.29 -22.63
CA ASP A 878 22.50 58.55 -23.65
C ASP A 878 23.94 58.27 -23.17
N SER A 879 24.25 58.66 -21.92
CA SER A 879 25.56 58.38 -21.30
C SER A 879 25.79 56.89 -21.12
N ILE A 880 24.76 56.10 -20.71
CA ILE A 880 24.84 54.66 -20.59
C ILE A 880 25.06 54.01 -21.97
N ALA A 881 24.42 54.54 -23.03
CA ALA A 881 24.60 54.08 -24.38
C ALA A 881 26.03 54.33 -24.87
N GLU A 882 26.61 55.50 -24.62
CA GLU A 882 28.01 55.82 -24.96
C GLU A 882 29.00 54.97 -24.18
N GLU A 883 28.73 54.67 -22.91
CA GLU A 883 29.58 53.79 -22.09
C GLU A 883 29.51 52.34 -22.64
N ALA A 884 28.28 51.84 -22.93
CA ALA A 884 28.09 50.54 -23.54
C ALA A 884 28.79 50.41 -24.91
N VAL A 885 28.77 51.47 -25.76
CA VAL A 885 29.50 51.48 -27.03
C VAL A 885 31.00 51.44 -26.82
N ARG A 886 31.53 52.15 -25.80
CA ARG A 886 32.94 52.10 -25.43
C ARG A 886 33.39 50.71 -24.94
N GLU A 887 32.60 50.08 -24.08
CA GLU A 887 32.87 48.72 -23.59
C GLU A 887 32.80 47.67 -24.70
N LEU A 888 31.83 47.74 -25.58
CA LEU A 888 31.61 46.76 -26.67
C LEU A 888 32.45 47.04 -27.92
N GLY A 889 33.11 48.21 -27.96
CA GLY A 889 34.03 48.60 -29.00
C GLY A 889 33.36 49.23 -30.26
N SER A 890 32.05 49.18 -30.43
CA SER A 890 31.34 49.82 -31.53
C SER A 890 29.84 49.95 -31.30
N ALA A 891 29.17 50.91 -31.94
CA ALA A 891 27.73 51.03 -31.95
C ALA A 891 27.02 49.84 -32.62
N ASP A 892 27.66 49.21 -33.60
CA ASP A 892 27.18 48.01 -34.30
C ASP A 892 27.17 46.79 -33.33
N ALA A 893 28.17 46.70 -32.42
CA ALA A 893 28.20 45.67 -31.40
C ALA A 893 27.04 45.82 -30.36
N LEU A 894 26.72 47.04 -29.97
CA LEU A 894 25.57 47.33 -29.12
C LEU A 894 24.25 47.01 -29.82
N ALA A 895 24.09 47.36 -31.09
CA ALA A 895 22.93 46.97 -31.88
C ALA A 895 22.78 45.45 -31.97
N LYS A 896 23.88 44.71 -32.25
CA LYS A 896 23.88 43.24 -32.25
C LYS A 896 23.53 42.64 -30.86
N LEU A 897 24.00 43.25 -29.78
CA LEU A 897 23.62 42.83 -28.42
C LEU A 897 22.10 42.99 -28.23
N LYS A 898 21.53 44.14 -28.63
CA LYS A 898 20.11 44.39 -28.59
C LYS A 898 19.34 43.32 -29.37
N HIS A 899 19.70 43.08 -30.63
CA HIS A 899 19.05 42.07 -31.50
C HIS A 899 19.07 40.63 -30.92
N ARG A 900 20.12 40.30 -30.19
CA ARG A 900 20.26 38.96 -29.59
C ARG A 900 19.60 38.81 -28.20
N SER A 901 19.35 39.92 -27.53
CA SER A 901 18.87 39.91 -26.10
C SER A 901 17.43 40.37 -25.93
N THR A 902 16.88 41.18 -26.85
CA THR A 902 15.55 41.70 -26.71
C THR A 902 14.55 41.01 -27.65
N ASN A 903 13.27 41.05 -27.28
CA ASN A 903 12.18 40.53 -28.11
C ASN A 903 11.08 41.58 -28.30
N ASP A 904 10.76 41.88 -29.55
CA ASP A 904 9.80 42.95 -29.92
C ASP A 904 8.37 42.63 -29.49
N ALA A 905 7.93 41.36 -29.55
CA ALA A 905 6.58 40.95 -29.16
C ALA A 905 6.40 41.06 -27.65
N LEU A 906 7.39 40.58 -26.88
CA LEU A 906 7.38 40.70 -25.42
C LEU A 906 7.43 42.18 -25.00
N SER A 907 8.25 43.00 -25.68
CA SER A 907 8.34 44.44 -25.47
C SER A 907 7.01 45.15 -25.73
N ARG A 908 6.29 44.75 -26.77
CA ARG A 908 4.95 45.30 -27.09
C ARG A 908 3.96 44.96 -25.94
N LEU A 909 3.94 43.74 -25.44
CA LEU A 909 3.06 43.32 -24.34
C LEU A 909 3.44 43.99 -23.05
N ALA A 910 4.73 43.94 -22.63
CA ALA A 910 5.20 44.51 -21.38
C ALA A 910 5.08 46.04 -21.31
N GLN A 911 5.10 46.70 -22.46
CA GLN A 911 4.93 48.15 -22.58
C GLN A 911 3.51 48.56 -22.98
N ALA A 912 2.59 47.59 -23.19
CA ALA A 912 1.21 47.84 -23.68
C ALA A 912 1.18 48.84 -24.86
N LYS A 913 2.06 48.63 -25.88
CA LYS A 913 2.20 49.56 -27.02
C LYS A 913 0.96 49.60 -27.89
N ASP A 914 0.13 48.55 -27.88
CA ASP A 914 -1.09 48.41 -28.66
C ASP A 914 -2.33 49.04 -27.97
N ASP A 915 -2.23 49.48 -26.72
CA ASP A 915 -3.29 50.27 -26.09
C ASP A 915 -3.14 51.77 -26.46
N PHE A 916 -4.08 52.28 -27.20
CA PHE A 916 -4.12 53.71 -27.60
C PHE A 916 -4.44 54.61 -26.43
N ARG A 917 -5.06 54.12 -25.36
CA ARG A 917 -5.38 54.91 -24.16
C ARG A 917 -4.14 54.97 -23.25
N GLN A 918 -3.64 56.19 -23.01
CA GLN A 918 -2.50 56.41 -22.15
C GLN A 918 -2.87 56.23 -20.66
N LEU A 919 -4.09 56.63 -20.32
CA LEU A 919 -4.64 56.57 -18.97
C LEU A 919 -6.14 56.25 -18.98
N ALA A 920 -6.67 55.94 -17.80
CA ALA A 920 -8.11 55.83 -17.54
C ALA A 920 -8.45 56.61 -16.26
N VAL A 921 -9.47 57.51 -16.37
CA VAL A 921 -9.95 58.31 -15.24
C VAL A 921 -11.11 57.58 -14.58
N TYR A 922 -11.02 57.40 -13.29
CA TYR A 922 -12.07 56.89 -12.41
C TYR A 922 -12.44 57.92 -11.38
N ASP A 923 -13.54 57.74 -10.67
CA ASP A 923 -14.07 58.72 -9.72
C ASP A 923 -13.07 59.08 -8.59
N ASP A 924 -12.19 58.13 -8.27
CA ASP A 924 -11.25 58.25 -7.14
C ASP A 924 -9.77 58.27 -7.56
N LYS A 925 -9.45 57.97 -8.86
CA LYS A 925 -8.06 57.77 -9.26
C LYS A 925 -7.85 57.86 -10.78
N ILE A 926 -6.65 58.31 -11.17
CA ILE A 926 -6.14 58.25 -12.56
C ILE A 926 -5.19 57.08 -12.66
N VAL A 927 -5.49 56.09 -13.52
CA VAL A 927 -4.72 54.87 -13.68
C VAL A 927 -3.96 54.89 -14.98
N ARG A 928 -2.63 54.62 -14.93
CA ARG A 928 -1.75 54.51 -16.08
C ARG A 928 -2.05 53.20 -16.83
N ARG A 929 -2.15 53.26 -18.17
CA ARG A 929 -2.41 52.11 -19.04
C ARG A 929 -1.21 51.69 -19.89
N ARG A 930 -0.40 52.66 -20.28
CA ARG A 930 0.75 52.47 -21.15
C ARG A 930 2.03 52.32 -20.37
N GLN A 931 2.96 51.47 -20.86
CA GLN A 931 4.25 51.13 -20.28
C GLN A 931 4.17 50.63 -18.82
N PRO A 932 3.33 49.61 -18.55
CA PRO A 932 3.16 49.08 -17.18
C PRO A 932 4.48 48.51 -16.61
N VAL A 933 5.41 48.00 -17.43
CA VAL A 933 6.68 47.45 -16.97
C VAL A 933 7.62 48.51 -16.36
N TYR A 934 7.43 49.75 -16.68
CA TYR A 934 8.18 50.86 -16.07
C TYR A 934 7.40 51.61 -14.95
N ASP A 935 6.19 51.14 -14.62
CA ASP A 935 5.38 51.73 -13.57
C ASP A 935 5.64 51.05 -12.23
N MET A 936 6.12 51.81 -11.26
CA MET A 936 6.37 51.28 -9.91
C MET A 936 5.04 51.24 -9.15
N PRO A 937 4.60 50.09 -8.59
CA PRO A 937 3.32 49.99 -7.91
C PRO A 937 3.27 50.83 -6.61
N ASP A 938 2.14 51.51 -6.39
CA ASP A 938 1.87 52.34 -5.20
C ASP A 938 1.39 51.47 -4.01
N ASN A 939 0.83 50.30 -4.28
CA ASN A 939 0.20 49.44 -3.29
C ASN A 939 1.25 48.74 -2.40
N THR A 940 1.09 48.85 -1.08
CA THR A 940 1.99 48.26 -0.06
C THR A 940 1.61 46.84 0.37
N HIS A 941 0.55 46.24 -0.21
CA HIS A 941 0.04 44.94 0.16
C HIS A 941 0.38 43.83 -0.86
N GLY A 942 1.37 44.06 -1.72
CA GLY A 942 1.84 43.10 -2.71
C GLY A 942 0.99 42.99 -3.99
N ARG A 943 -0.12 43.76 -4.13
CA ARG A 943 -0.90 43.80 -5.37
C ARG A 943 -0.32 44.83 -6.35
N ALA A 944 -0.29 44.49 -7.61
CA ALA A 944 0.18 45.33 -8.67
C ALA A 944 -0.56 45.04 -9.97
N HIS A 945 -0.39 45.86 -10.98
CA HIS A 945 -0.79 45.59 -12.35
C HIS A 945 0.07 44.47 -12.97
N LEU A 946 -0.37 43.87 -14.05
CA LEU A 946 0.39 42.83 -14.75
C LEU A 946 1.67 43.43 -15.35
N TYR A 947 2.74 42.69 -15.31
CA TYR A 947 4.13 43.06 -15.72
C TYR A 947 4.82 44.10 -14.85
N ALA A 948 4.32 44.42 -13.64
CA ALA A 948 5.06 45.30 -12.73
C ALA A 948 6.44 44.67 -12.40
N PRO A 949 7.54 45.47 -12.43
CA PRO A 949 8.90 44.95 -12.26
C PRO A 949 9.17 44.53 -10.81
N VAL A 950 8.49 45.15 -9.86
CA VAL A 950 8.62 44.91 -8.42
C VAL A 950 7.25 44.88 -7.76
N LYS A 951 7.18 44.26 -6.59
CA LYS A 951 6.02 44.25 -5.72
C LYS A 951 6.43 44.87 -4.37
N ARG A 952 5.53 45.64 -3.73
CA ARG A 952 5.79 46.27 -2.43
C ARG A 952 5.02 45.55 -1.34
N VAL A 953 5.72 45.18 -0.25
CA VAL A 953 5.08 44.60 0.95
C VAL A 953 5.53 45.43 2.16
N GLY A 954 4.63 46.29 2.65
CA GLY A 954 4.97 47.30 3.62
C GLY A 954 6.03 48.27 3.07
N GLY A 955 7.19 48.34 3.70
CA GLY A 955 8.34 49.12 3.26
C GLY A 955 9.35 48.38 2.36
N LEU A 956 9.13 47.09 2.13
CA LEU A 956 10.06 46.25 1.33
C LEU A 956 9.67 46.27 -0.14
N VAL A 957 10.66 46.47 -1.01
CA VAL A 957 10.53 46.33 -2.48
C VAL A 957 11.15 45.00 -2.90
N VAL A 958 10.34 44.10 -3.46
CA VAL A 958 10.75 42.77 -3.83
C VAL A 958 10.63 42.59 -5.34
N PRO A 959 11.68 42.11 -6.05
CA PRO A 959 11.57 41.79 -7.48
C PRO A 959 10.43 40.83 -7.78
N THR A 960 9.70 41.07 -8.88
CA THR A 960 8.52 40.30 -9.24
C THR A 960 8.80 38.79 -9.34
N LEU A 961 9.95 38.38 -9.87
CA LEU A 961 10.36 36.97 -9.92
C LEU A 961 10.36 36.32 -8.52
N VAL A 962 11.03 36.96 -7.56
CA VAL A 962 11.13 36.42 -6.19
C VAL A 962 9.78 36.41 -5.50
N PHE A 963 9.04 37.53 -5.61
CA PHE A 963 7.71 37.67 -4.99
C PHE A 963 6.73 36.60 -5.51
N ASN A 964 6.67 36.41 -6.84
CA ASN A 964 5.76 35.47 -7.47
C ASN A 964 6.12 34.02 -7.09
N CYS A 965 7.42 33.67 -7.04
CA CYS A 965 7.86 32.38 -6.53
C CYS A 965 7.41 32.17 -5.07
N LEU A 966 7.53 33.18 -4.21
CA LEU A 966 7.08 33.08 -2.82
C LEU A 966 5.56 32.86 -2.72
N VAL A 967 4.77 33.57 -3.54
CA VAL A 967 3.31 33.36 -3.60
C VAL A 967 2.97 31.93 -4.04
N ILE A 968 3.66 31.41 -5.05
CA ILE A 968 3.46 30.00 -5.48
C ILE A 968 3.80 29.04 -4.33
N TRP A 969 4.88 29.28 -3.57
CA TRP A 969 5.20 28.48 -2.39
C TRP A 969 4.16 28.58 -1.26
N ILE A 970 3.48 29.72 -1.10
CA ILE A 970 2.33 29.85 -0.19
C ILE A 970 1.20 28.91 -0.65
N PHE A 971 0.86 28.89 -1.94
CA PHE A 971 -0.12 27.94 -2.49
C PHE A 971 0.30 26.49 -2.23
N VAL A 972 1.58 26.17 -2.46
CA VAL A 972 2.16 24.83 -2.17
C VAL A 972 1.95 24.48 -0.69
N GLY A 973 2.24 25.42 0.23
CA GLY A 973 2.06 25.21 1.67
C GLY A 973 0.60 24.98 2.07
N VAL A 974 -0.33 25.75 1.52
CA VAL A 974 -1.78 25.57 1.74
C VAL A 974 -2.23 24.20 1.21
N LEU A 975 -1.80 23.83 0.02
CA LEU A 975 -2.14 22.51 -0.57
C LEU A 975 -1.49 21.37 0.19
N TYR A 976 -0.28 21.51 0.71
CA TYR A 976 0.34 20.52 1.58
C TYR A 976 -0.46 20.32 2.87
N PHE A 977 -0.95 21.41 3.48
CA PHE A 977 -1.83 21.34 4.64
C PHE A 977 -3.14 20.59 4.32
N THR A 978 -3.78 20.89 3.20
CA THR A 978 -5.01 20.17 2.77
C THR A 978 -4.75 18.69 2.52
N LEU A 979 -3.60 18.34 1.95
CA LEU A 979 -3.15 16.97 1.73
C LEU A 979 -2.88 16.24 3.05
N TYR A 980 -2.17 16.87 3.97
CA TYR A 980 -1.82 16.29 5.27
C TYR A 980 -3.07 15.91 6.08
N PHE A 981 -4.10 16.77 6.08
CA PHE A 981 -5.34 16.55 6.80
C PHE A 981 -6.43 15.82 5.99
N ASP A 982 -6.15 15.40 4.75
CA ASP A 982 -7.13 14.79 3.83
C ASP A 982 -8.42 15.63 3.66
N LEU A 983 -8.29 16.94 3.60
CA LEU A 983 -9.46 17.82 3.61
C LEU A 983 -10.37 17.60 2.40
N LEU A 984 -9.80 17.39 1.21
CA LEU A 984 -10.57 17.11 0.00
C LEU A 984 -11.41 15.84 0.13
N ARG A 985 -10.81 14.77 0.67
CA ARG A 985 -11.50 13.50 0.90
C ARG A 985 -12.63 13.63 1.92
N ARG A 986 -12.40 14.40 3.00
CA ARG A 986 -13.42 14.66 4.04
C ARG A 986 -14.58 15.49 3.48
N PHE A 987 -14.27 16.51 2.68
CA PHE A 987 -15.23 17.35 2.00
C PHE A 987 -16.13 16.54 1.05
N LEU A 988 -15.53 15.75 0.16
CA LEU A 988 -16.28 14.90 -0.76
C LEU A 988 -17.11 13.85 -0.01
N GLY A 989 -16.57 13.25 1.06
CA GLY A 989 -17.28 12.30 1.91
C GLY A 989 -18.48 12.90 2.62
N TYR A 990 -18.41 14.15 3.03
CA TYR A 990 -19.53 14.88 3.62
C TYR A 990 -20.69 15.02 2.62
N PHE A 991 -20.41 15.41 1.37
CA PHE A 991 -21.43 15.51 0.32
C PHE A 991 -22.04 14.15 -0.06
N GLU A 992 -21.24 13.07 -0.13
CA GLU A 992 -21.76 11.72 -0.35
C GLU A 992 -22.74 11.30 0.76
N ASN A 993 -22.41 11.59 2.02
CA ASN A 993 -23.26 11.28 3.15
C ASN A 993 -24.56 12.09 3.14
N LEU A 994 -24.50 13.38 2.77
CA LEU A 994 -25.69 14.21 2.59
C LEU A 994 -26.60 13.65 1.48
N LYS A 995 -26.01 13.22 0.36
CA LYS A 995 -26.77 12.64 -0.76
C LYS A 995 -27.42 11.32 -0.36
N LYS A 996 -26.70 10.43 0.37
CA LYS A 996 -27.23 9.18 0.91
C LYS A 996 -28.37 9.43 1.91
N SER A 997 -28.24 10.39 2.81
CA SER A 997 -29.26 10.76 3.76
C SER A 997 -30.53 11.27 3.05
N ARG A 998 -30.40 12.11 2.02
CA ARG A 998 -31.52 12.61 1.22
C ARG A 998 -32.20 11.50 0.41
N LEU A 999 -31.42 10.57 -0.15
CA LEU A 999 -31.94 9.41 -0.89
C LEU A 999 -32.69 8.46 0.02
N ASN A 1000 -32.16 8.18 1.22
CA ASN A 1000 -32.84 7.33 2.21
C ASN A 1000 -34.17 7.95 2.67
N LYS A 1001 -34.19 9.27 2.95
CA LYS A 1001 -35.44 9.97 3.28
C LYS A 1001 -36.46 9.94 2.13
N ARG A 1002 -36.01 9.95 0.85
CA ARG A 1002 -36.93 9.78 -0.29
C ARG A 1002 -37.44 8.35 -0.42
N LEU A 1003 -36.59 7.35 -0.18
CA LEU A 1003 -37.00 5.92 -0.20
C LEU A 1003 -37.93 5.57 0.96
N GLU A 1004 -37.76 6.17 2.13
CA GLU A 1004 -38.72 6.05 3.24
C GLU A 1004 -40.08 6.65 2.89
N LYS A 1005 -40.14 7.82 2.21
CA LYS A 1005 -41.38 8.42 1.72
C LYS A 1005 -42.09 7.63 0.60
N LEU A 1006 -41.31 6.78 -0.12
CA LEU A 1006 -41.88 5.88 -1.16
C LEU A 1006 -42.28 4.50 -0.61
N ARG A 1007 -41.94 4.17 0.65
CA ARG A 1007 -42.33 2.94 1.35
C ARG A 1007 -43.56 3.12 2.23
N ILE A 1008 -44.08 4.33 2.39
CA ILE A 1008 -45.43 4.67 2.92
C ILE A 1008 -46.36 4.87 1.73
#